data_5a530814a177e263c0069e164f56ed94
#
_entry.id   5a530814a177e263c0069e164f56ed94
#
_cell.length_a   1.000
_cell.length_b   1.000
_cell.length_c   1.000
_cell.angle_alpha   90.00
_cell.angle_beta   90.00
_cell.angle_gamma   90.00
#
_symmetry.space_group_name_H-M   'P 1'
#
loop_
_entity.id
_entity.type
_entity.pdbx_description
1 polymer ?
#
loop_
_entity_poly.entity_id
_entity_poly.type
_entity_poly.pdbx_seq_one_letter_code
_entity_poly.pdbx_strand_id
1 'polypeptide(L)'
;MRGQALVAGVPLLGADVTLLRGGPKSGTSSVVARGRTNATGRFALYYPAPAATDLLFLVTTGGSLVPAGGQAPRSGRATPAVRGDLIPRANMARPVPAAFQLSSAIGRKRPWSVVVNDLTTGAAGFALAQFVGGGTLAGASPGFDNAAAMAANLVDFRTGGISTLMRRAPNGRLTDTLPTLNTLANIVSRCAVSATVCRRFSQLVAPVNRRPPVSLLQTVASVARNPAHHASGIFGLQGSVDFYRPRLLKAPAAWLLAVKFTGNGRQYNGPGNIAFDAQGNVWATNNYVATRNPADVCAGTKLFRLRPHDDGAPVDGFSGGGIQGAGFGIGIDPRGNIWAGNFGFKGSQCALEPASNSVSKFSPSGVPLSGPLGFTSGGIDWPQGTVSDGGGNIWIASLCGDRVTRYVGGNPAQHTESSGGLRHPFDIVIDRSGNAWVTSISTNRVFGYRPDGTPLQGSPFSGGGLARPLGIATDRQGTQWIANSGVVDLTCPTTGTGTSIRVRAAEQPAGSITRLTAAGHATGFSGGGLTVPWGIATDGDGNVWVANFGGQRVSHFCGSTPTRCPAGVGVGQPISPSTGYPFNGLQRNTGINIDASGNVWLANNWKETPPPANPGGDGLVALVGAASPVRMPLIGPPQRP
;
A
#
# COMPACT_ATOMS: atom_id res chain seq x y z
N MET A 1 -8.93 -15.47 -28.27
CA MET A 1 -8.61 -14.07 -27.86
C MET A 1 -8.01 -13.35 -29.04
N ARG A 2 -8.49 -12.14 -29.33
CA ARG A 2 -7.88 -11.24 -30.32
C ARG A 2 -7.13 -10.13 -29.59
N GLY A 3 -6.13 -9.51 -30.26
CA GLY A 3 -5.44 -8.41 -29.60
C GLY A 3 -4.62 -7.58 -30.56
N GLN A 4 -3.96 -6.55 -30.00
CA GLN A 4 -3.08 -5.64 -30.73
C GLN A 4 -1.86 -5.27 -29.88
N ALA A 5 -0.68 -5.28 -30.47
CA ALA A 5 0.57 -4.82 -29.85
C ALA A 5 0.97 -3.46 -30.46
N LEU A 6 1.21 -2.48 -29.58
CA LEU A 6 1.48 -1.09 -29.94
C LEU A 6 2.64 -0.50 -29.13
N VAL A 7 3.47 0.32 -29.73
CA VAL A 7 4.48 1.15 -29.08
C VAL A 7 4.15 2.60 -29.38
N ALA A 8 3.83 3.39 -28.38
CA ALA A 8 3.40 4.77 -28.56
C ALA A 8 2.35 4.94 -29.67
N GLY A 9 1.39 4.02 -29.74
CA GLY A 9 0.35 3.98 -30.76
C GLY A 9 0.79 3.45 -32.14
N VAL A 10 2.07 3.11 -32.33
CA VAL A 10 2.59 2.53 -33.58
C VAL A 10 2.46 1.01 -33.54
N PRO A 11 1.89 0.37 -34.58
CA PRO A 11 1.78 -1.09 -34.66
C PRO A 11 3.14 -1.80 -34.65
N LEU A 12 3.19 -2.93 -33.93
CA LEU A 12 4.37 -3.80 -33.86
C LEU A 12 4.13 -5.02 -34.76
N LEU A 13 4.75 -5.04 -35.95
CA LEU A 13 4.67 -6.11 -36.94
C LEU A 13 5.58 -7.26 -36.59
N GLY A 14 5.10 -8.49 -36.77
CA GLY A 14 5.91 -9.71 -36.70
C GLY A 14 6.45 -10.01 -35.31
N ALA A 15 5.92 -9.40 -34.26
CA ALA A 15 6.27 -9.72 -32.88
C ALA A 15 5.68 -11.09 -32.49
N ASP A 16 6.47 -11.89 -31.80
CA ASP A 16 5.98 -13.12 -31.18
C ASP A 16 5.10 -12.77 -29.98
N VAL A 17 3.93 -13.36 -29.92
CA VAL A 17 2.94 -13.17 -28.85
C VAL A 17 2.80 -14.46 -28.06
N THR A 18 3.05 -14.41 -26.77
CA THR A 18 2.92 -15.57 -25.89
C THR A 18 1.88 -15.29 -24.80
N LEU A 19 0.87 -16.14 -24.72
CA LEU A 19 -0.06 -16.18 -23.60
C LEU A 19 0.52 -17.11 -22.53
N LEU A 20 0.74 -16.58 -21.35
CA LEU A 20 1.27 -17.28 -20.19
C LEU A 20 0.18 -17.51 -19.16
N ARG A 21 0.24 -18.65 -18.48
CA ARG A 21 -0.44 -18.90 -17.22
C ARG A 21 0.57 -18.72 -16.10
N GLY A 22 0.24 -17.86 -15.11
CA GLY A 22 1.02 -17.70 -13.89
C GLY A 22 0.98 -18.97 -13.05
N GLY A 23 2.10 -19.29 -12.43
CA GLY A 23 2.22 -20.47 -11.57
C GLY A 23 2.09 -20.14 -10.09
N PRO A 24 1.80 -21.13 -9.22
CA PRO A 24 1.74 -20.94 -7.77
C PRO A 24 3.11 -20.74 -7.13
N LYS A 25 4.18 -21.13 -7.79
CA LYS A 25 5.59 -21.01 -7.31
C LYS A 25 6.50 -20.54 -8.43
N SER A 26 7.63 -19.95 -8.08
CA SER A 26 8.66 -19.58 -9.04
C SER A 26 9.04 -20.77 -9.94
N GLY A 27 9.19 -20.52 -11.24
CA GLY A 27 9.49 -21.55 -12.24
C GLY A 27 8.30 -22.35 -12.77
N THR A 28 7.08 -22.13 -12.25
CA THR A 28 5.89 -22.93 -12.63
C THR A 28 4.97 -22.27 -13.64
N SER A 29 5.31 -21.08 -14.15
CA SER A 29 4.52 -20.46 -15.23
C SER A 29 4.60 -21.31 -16.50
N SER A 30 3.48 -21.40 -17.23
CA SER A 30 3.37 -22.22 -18.44
C SER A 30 2.88 -21.41 -19.64
N VAL A 31 3.31 -21.83 -20.83
CA VAL A 31 2.79 -21.27 -22.09
C VAL A 31 1.44 -21.89 -22.39
N VAL A 32 0.43 -21.06 -22.62
CA VAL A 32 -0.93 -21.47 -22.97
C VAL A 32 -1.15 -21.43 -24.50
N ALA A 33 -0.65 -20.36 -25.14
CA ALA A 33 -0.75 -20.21 -26.58
C ALA A 33 0.36 -19.32 -27.12
N ARG A 34 0.64 -19.44 -28.41
CA ARG A 34 1.56 -18.58 -29.16
C ARG A 34 0.89 -18.08 -30.43
N GLY A 35 1.31 -16.92 -30.87
CA GLY A 35 0.88 -16.29 -32.11
C GLY A 35 1.87 -15.24 -32.57
N ARG A 36 1.53 -14.52 -33.62
CA ARG A 36 2.37 -13.47 -34.18
C ARG A 36 1.53 -12.28 -34.62
N THR A 37 2.06 -11.09 -34.53
CA THR A 37 1.38 -9.88 -34.96
C THR A 37 1.51 -9.68 -36.48
N ASN A 38 0.44 -9.19 -37.10
CA ASN A 38 0.41 -8.78 -38.53
C ASN A 38 0.87 -7.32 -38.72
N ALA A 39 0.78 -6.80 -39.94
CA ALA A 39 1.19 -5.43 -40.31
C ALA A 39 0.46 -4.32 -39.52
N THR A 40 -0.72 -4.59 -38.98
CA THR A 40 -1.46 -3.65 -38.13
C THR A 40 -1.25 -3.89 -36.64
N GLY A 41 -0.26 -4.72 -36.26
CA GLY A 41 0.03 -5.10 -34.89
C GLY A 41 -1.02 -6.07 -34.28
N ARG A 42 -1.98 -6.56 -35.07
CA ARG A 42 -3.05 -7.44 -34.59
C ARG A 42 -2.61 -8.90 -34.55
N PHE A 43 -3.14 -9.64 -33.58
CA PHE A 43 -2.94 -11.07 -33.41
C PHE A 43 -4.22 -11.79 -33.02
N ALA A 44 -4.25 -13.10 -33.21
CA ALA A 44 -5.28 -13.99 -32.70
C ALA A 44 -4.61 -15.18 -32.01
N LEU A 45 -5.11 -15.55 -30.82
CA LEU A 45 -4.67 -16.70 -30.06
C LEU A 45 -5.84 -17.65 -29.87
N TYR A 46 -5.61 -18.93 -30.21
CA TYR A 46 -6.55 -20.02 -30.00
C TYR A 46 -6.01 -20.90 -28.86
N TYR A 47 -6.80 -21.12 -27.83
CA TYR A 47 -6.42 -21.92 -26.68
C TYR A 47 -7.67 -22.51 -26.02
N PRO A 48 -7.54 -23.66 -25.32
CA PRO A 48 -8.62 -24.22 -24.52
C PRO A 48 -9.13 -23.24 -23.49
N ALA A 49 -10.38 -23.35 -23.09
CA ALA A 49 -10.92 -22.51 -22.01
C ALA A 49 -10.07 -22.70 -20.75
N PRO A 50 -9.44 -21.62 -20.23
CA PRO A 50 -8.63 -21.74 -19.02
C PRO A 50 -9.53 -22.00 -17.81
N ALA A 51 -8.99 -22.64 -16.77
CA ALA A 51 -9.71 -22.82 -15.51
C ALA A 51 -10.07 -21.45 -14.88
N ALA A 52 -11.14 -21.41 -14.07
CA ALA A 52 -11.58 -20.17 -13.41
C ALA A 52 -10.50 -19.54 -12.52
N THR A 53 -9.57 -20.37 -12.03
CA THR A 53 -8.45 -20.00 -11.18
C THR A 53 -7.21 -19.55 -11.95
N ASP A 54 -7.14 -19.71 -13.27
CA ASP A 54 -5.96 -19.39 -14.06
C ASP A 54 -5.74 -17.89 -14.17
N LEU A 55 -4.54 -17.43 -13.84
CA LEU A 55 -4.08 -16.06 -14.06
C LEU A 55 -3.35 -15.98 -15.39
N LEU A 56 -3.86 -15.15 -16.28
CA LEU A 56 -3.34 -15.02 -17.63
C LEU A 56 -2.54 -13.72 -17.81
N PHE A 57 -1.44 -13.82 -18.56
CA PHE A 57 -0.55 -12.73 -18.90
C PHE A 57 -0.16 -12.81 -20.37
N LEU A 58 -0.08 -11.66 -21.03
CA LEU A 58 0.45 -11.56 -22.38
C LEU A 58 1.83 -10.93 -22.38
N VAL A 59 2.70 -11.52 -23.19
CA VAL A 59 4.05 -11.03 -23.45
C VAL A 59 4.26 -10.98 -24.95
N THR A 60 4.81 -9.88 -25.46
CA THR A 60 5.25 -9.77 -26.85
C THR A 60 6.75 -9.50 -26.90
N THR A 61 7.46 -10.14 -27.83
CA THR A 61 8.90 -9.99 -28.02
C THR A 61 9.25 -9.84 -29.49
N GLY A 62 10.31 -9.08 -29.77
CA GLY A 62 10.77 -8.85 -31.16
C GLY A 62 9.79 -8.03 -32.00
N GLY A 63 9.91 -8.17 -33.30
CA GLY A 63 9.09 -7.47 -34.29
C GLY A 63 9.71 -6.17 -34.78
N SER A 64 8.93 -5.42 -35.59
CA SER A 64 9.34 -4.16 -36.18
C SER A 64 8.22 -3.12 -36.10
N LEU A 65 8.58 -1.87 -35.84
CA LEU A 65 7.64 -0.75 -35.90
C LEU A 65 7.35 -0.43 -37.37
N VAL A 66 6.08 -0.33 -37.72
CA VAL A 66 5.62 -0.06 -39.08
C VAL A 66 4.99 1.32 -39.15
N PRO A 67 5.31 2.14 -40.17
CA PRO A 67 4.63 3.39 -40.38
C PRO A 67 3.12 3.15 -40.55
N ALA A 68 2.29 3.90 -39.84
CA ALA A 68 0.86 3.84 -40.04
C ALA A 68 0.54 4.32 -41.46
N GLY A 69 0.22 3.40 -42.38
CA GLY A 69 -0.36 3.74 -43.66
C GLY A 69 -1.67 4.51 -43.45
N GLY A 70 -1.68 5.81 -43.71
CA GLY A 70 -2.81 6.72 -43.81
C GLY A 70 -3.94 6.53 -42.77
N GLN A 71 -3.87 7.19 -41.71
CA GLN A 71 -4.83 7.76 -40.76
C GLN A 71 -4.35 7.59 -39.31
N ALA A 72 -3.93 8.71 -38.74
CA ALA A 72 -3.67 8.79 -37.30
C ALA A 72 -4.99 8.59 -36.52
N PRO A 73 -4.99 7.86 -35.39
CA PRO A 73 -6.14 7.84 -34.50
C PRO A 73 -6.41 9.29 -34.04
N ARG A 74 -7.65 9.75 -34.23
CA ARG A 74 -8.13 11.05 -33.74
C ARG A 74 -8.31 11.02 -32.23
N SER A 75 -7.23 11.11 -31.46
CA SER A 75 -7.33 11.38 -30.01
C SER A 75 -6.02 12.03 -29.53
N GLY A 76 -6.08 13.35 -29.32
CA GLY A 76 -5.04 14.16 -28.71
C GLY A 76 -4.05 14.77 -29.69
N ARG A 77 -4.04 16.12 -29.77
CA ARG A 77 -3.06 16.92 -30.49
C ARG A 77 -1.64 16.63 -29.99
N ALA A 78 -0.95 15.69 -30.61
CA ALA A 78 0.51 15.58 -30.48
C ALA A 78 1.14 16.49 -31.54
N THR A 79 2.07 17.33 -31.14
CA THR A 79 2.86 18.17 -32.05
C THR A 79 3.74 17.31 -32.95
N PRO A 80 3.96 17.69 -34.22
CA PRO A 80 4.69 16.90 -35.23
C PRO A 80 6.12 16.49 -34.82
N ALA A 81 6.80 17.29 -33.99
CA ALA A 81 8.19 17.06 -33.61
C ALA A 81 8.40 15.81 -32.71
N VAL A 82 7.39 15.38 -31.97
CA VAL A 82 7.50 14.25 -31.02
C VAL A 82 7.33 12.88 -31.68
N ARG A 83 6.74 12.83 -32.87
CA ARG A 83 6.59 11.60 -33.65
C ARG A 83 7.84 11.20 -34.43
N GLY A 84 8.72 12.15 -34.75
CA GLY A 84 9.83 11.94 -35.68
C GLY A 84 10.80 10.84 -35.27
N ASP A 85 11.05 10.65 -33.96
CA ASP A 85 12.02 9.64 -33.47
C ASP A 85 11.42 8.24 -33.34
N LEU A 86 10.11 8.12 -33.20
CA LEU A 86 9.41 6.85 -33.02
C LEU A 86 8.79 6.30 -34.32
N ILE A 87 8.49 7.17 -35.28
CA ILE A 87 7.92 6.78 -36.58
C ILE A 87 9.05 6.49 -37.55
N PRO A 88 9.15 5.27 -38.09
CA PRO A 88 10.07 4.96 -39.18
C PRO A 88 9.82 5.94 -40.34
N ARG A 89 10.89 6.39 -41.02
CA ARG A 89 10.77 7.15 -42.29
C ARG A 89 9.90 6.36 -43.24
N ALA A 90 9.12 7.06 -44.07
CA ALA A 90 8.14 6.44 -44.96
C ALA A 90 8.70 5.17 -45.64
N ASN A 91 7.94 4.10 -45.54
CA ASN A 91 8.15 2.77 -46.15
C ASN A 91 9.24 1.84 -45.57
N MET A 92 9.87 2.10 -44.40
CA MET A 92 10.79 1.15 -43.80
C MET A 92 10.33 0.70 -42.42
N ALA A 93 10.17 -0.61 -42.21
CA ALA A 93 9.94 -1.19 -40.90
C ALA A 93 11.23 -1.09 -40.07
N ARG A 94 11.13 -0.63 -38.83
CA ARG A 94 12.26 -0.50 -37.89
C ARG A 94 12.23 -1.64 -36.89
N PRO A 95 13.20 -2.57 -36.90
CA PRO A 95 13.27 -3.63 -35.90
C PRO A 95 13.41 -3.07 -34.49
N VAL A 96 12.70 -3.64 -33.52
CA VAL A 96 12.91 -3.33 -32.11
C VAL A 96 14.13 -4.12 -31.58
N PRO A 97 14.81 -3.63 -30.51
CA PRO A 97 15.90 -4.36 -29.90
C PRO A 97 15.47 -5.76 -29.41
N ALA A 98 16.36 -6.75 -29.47
CA ALA A 98 16.06 -8.12 -29.08
C ALA A 98 15.58 -8.26 -27.61
N ALA A 99 16.06 -7.38 -26.73
CA ALA A 99 15.63 -7.34 -25.32
C ALA A 99 14.29 -6.59 -25.11
N PHE A 100 13.70 -6.01 -26.16
CA PHE A 100 12.44 -5.28 -26.04
C PHE A 100 11.27 -6.26 -25.86
N GLN A 101 10.43 -5.94 -24.88
CA GLN A 101 9.28 -6.73 -24.50
C GLN A 101 8.14 -5.83 -24.06
N LEU A 102 6.93 -6.12 -24.50
CA LEU A 102 5.72 -5.56 -23.93
C LEU A 102 4.96 -6.62 -23.14
N SER A 103 4.22 -6.20 -22.12
CA SER A 103 3.48 -7.10 -21.25
C SER A 103 2.11 -6.53 -20.89
N SER A 104 1.15 -7.43 -20.64
CA SER A 104 -0.16 -7.05 -20.13
C SER A 104 -0.65 -8.10 -19.12
N ALA A 105 -1.07 -7.65 -17.94
CA ALA A 105 -1.69 -8.49 -16.93
C ALA A 105 -3.19 -8.59 -17.21
N ILE A 106 -3.67 -9.75 -17.57
CA ILE A 106 -5.09 -10.03 -17.84
C ILE A 106 -5.79 -10.51 -16.56
N GLY A 107 -5.06 -11.22 -15.71
CA GLY A 107 -5.60 -11.83 -14.49
C GLY A 107 -6.56 -12.97 -14.81
N ARG A 108 -7.61 -13.09 -14.00
CA ARG A 108 -8.67 -14.11 -14.20
C ARG A 108 -9.71 -13.72 -15.25
N LYS A 109 -9.62 -12.52 -15.80
CA LYS A 109 -10.56 -12.02 -16.83
C LYS A 109 -10.32 -12.74 -18.15
N ARG A 110 -11.37 -12.89 -18.94
CA ARG A 110 -11.35 -13.57 -20.23
C ARG A 110 -11.85 -12.62 -21.32
N PRO A 111 -11.06 -11.60 -21.64
CA PRO A 111 -11.50 -10.61 -22.61
C PRO A 111 -11.49 -11.19 -24.03
N TRP A 112 -12.43 -10.73 -24.85
CA TRP A 112 -12.41 -10.98 -26.29
C TRP A 112 -11.26 -10.25 -26.99
N SER A 113 -10.87 -9.07 -26.45
CA SER A 113 -9.86 -8.20 -26.99
C SER A 113 -8.88 -7.73 -25.93
N VAL A 114 -7.58 -7.67 -26.26
CA VAL A 114 -6.50 -7.20 -25.40
C VAL A 114 -5.55 -6.32 -26.18
N VAL A 115 -5.12 -5.21 -25.59
CA VAL A 115 -4.03 -4.39 -26.08
C VAL A 115 -2.80 -4.62 -25.20
N VAL A 116 -1.64 -4.79 -25.85
CA VAL A 116 -0.34 -4.88 -25.17
C VAL A 116 0.48 -3.68 -25.62
N ASN A 117 0.85 -2.80 -24.69
CA ASN A 117 1.58 -1.58 -25.00
C ASN A 117 2.47 -1.10 -23.83
N ASP A 118 3.03 0.09 -23.99
CA ASP A 118 3.92 0.70 -23.00
C ASP A 118 3.23 0.93 -21.65
N LEU A 119 1.96 1.41 -21.66
CA LEU A 119 1.17 1.61 -20.44
C LEU A 119 0.87 0.28 -19.73
N THR A 120 0.42 -0.73 -20.48
CA THR A 120 0.14 -2.05 -19.90
C THR A 120 1.42 -2.69 -19.33
N THR A 121 2.57 -2.43 -19.95
CA THR A 121 3.89 -2.91 -19.47
C THR A 121 4.28 -2.21 -18.18
N GLY A 122 4.12 -0.90 -18.10
CA GLY A 122 4.35 -0.12 -16.88
C GLY A 122 3.47 -0.58 -15.73
N ALA A 123 2.17 -0.71 -15.97
CA ALA A 123 1.20 -1.18 -14.98
C ALA A 123 1.48 -2.60 -14.50
N ALA A 124 1.74 -3.54 -15.41
CA ALA A 124 2.08 -4.92 -15.09
C ALA A 124 3.39 -5.01 -14.27
N GLY A 125 4.42 -4.24 -14.66
CA GLY A 125 5.71 -4.24 -13.98
C GLY A 125 5.62 -3.78 -12.53
N PHE A 126 4.85 -2.72 -12.24
CA PHE A 126 4.63 -2.26 -10.87
C PHE A 126 3.74 -3.21 -10.08
N ALA A 127 2.56 -3.53 -10.60
CA ALA A 127 1.59 -4.35 -9.86
C ALA A 127 2.12 -5.76 -9.56
N LEU A 128 2.86 -6.36 -10.51
CA LEU A 128 3.44 -7.70 -10.36
C LEU A 128 4.88 -7.67 -9.83
N ALA A 129 5.36 -6.53 -9.33
CA ALA A 129 6.76 -6.38 -8.96
C ALA A 129 7.29 -7.50 -8.06
N GLN A 130 6.50 -7.95 -7.12
CA GLN A 130 6.90 -8.99 -6.16
C GLN A 130 6.78 -10.43 -6.71
N PHE A 131 6.20 -10.62 -7.89
CA PHE A 131 5.88 -11.90 -8.50
C PHE A 131 6.64 -12.17 -9.81
N VAL A 132 7.47 -11.21 -10.23
CA VAL A 132 8.34 -11.33 -11.41
C VAL A 132 9.73 -11.74 -10.96
N GLY A 133 10.17 -12.94 -11.30
CA GLY A 133 11.49 -13.45 -10.95
C GLY A 133 11.93 -14.61 -11.85
N GLY A 134 13.25 -14.75 -12.11
CA GLY A 134 13.79 -15.87 -12.87
C GLY A 134 13.20 -16.09 -14.26
N GLY A 135 12.66 -15.05 -14.91
CA GLY A 135 11.99 -15.16 -16.20
C GLY A 135 10.54 -15.68 -16.11
N THR A 136 9.99 -15.84 -14.92
CA THR A 136 8.65 -16.39 -14.67
C THR A 136 7.75 -15.42 -13.92
N LEU A 137 6.43 -15.63 -14.04
CA LEU A 137 5.38 -14.95 -13.30
C LEU A 137 4.72 -15.96 -12.39
N ALA A 138 4.94 -15.84 -11.08
CA ALA A 138 4.43 -16.81 -10.12
C ALA A 138 4.26 -16.23 -8.73
N GLY A 139 3.28 -16.76 -7.99
CA GLY A 139 3.02 -16.38 -6.61
C GLY A 139 1.81 -17.08 -6.02
N ALA A 140 1.69 -16.99 -4.70
CA ALA A 140 0.54 -17.54 -3.99
C ALA A 140 -0.69 -16.62 -4.10
N SER A 141 -1.87 -17.24 -4.16
CA SER A 141 -3.16 -16.58 -4.00
C SER A 141 -3.37 -16.22 -2.52
N PRO A 142 -4.06 -15.12 -2.18
CA PRO A 142 -4.69 -14.14 -3.07
C PRO A 142 -3.73 -13.04 -3.57
N GLY A 143 -2.50 -12.95 -3.07
CA GLY A 143 -1.59 -11.86 -3.36
C GLY A 143 -1.29 -11.70 -4.85
N PHE A 144 -0.99 -12.79 -5.53
CA PHE A 144 -0.71 -12.77 -6.97
C PHE A 144 -1.94 -12.39 -7.80
N ASP A 145 -3.13 -12.88 -7.41
CA ASP A 145 -4.41 -12.51 -8.03
C ASP A 145 -4.68 -11.01 -7.89
N ASN A 146 -4.53 -10.50 -6.67
CA ASN A 146 -4.79 -9.10 -6.36
C ASN A 146 -3.78 -8.16 -7.02
N ALA A 147 -2.52 -8.60 -7.17
CA ALA A 147 -1.52 -7.88 -7.94
C ALA A 147 -1.90 -7.76 -9.42
N ALA A 148 -2.37 -8.84 -10.04
CA ALA A 148 -2.85 -8.81 -11.41
C ALA A 148 -4.09 -7.90 -11.57
N ALA A 149 -4.99 -7.90 -10.58
CA ALA A 149 -6.16 -7.01 -10.55
C ALA A 149 -5.76 -5.53 -10.31
N MET A 150 -4.73 -5.26 -9.50
CA MET A 150 -4.20 -3.91 -9.30
C MET A 150 -3.67 -3.31 -10.61
N ALA A 151 -3.08 -4.11 -11.51
CA ALA A 151 -2.69 -3.65 -12.84
C ALA A 151 -3.89 -3.09 -13.64
N ALA A 152 -5.08 -3.70 -13.49
CA ALA A 152 -6.30 -3.22 -14.15
C ALA A 152 -6.83 -1.92 -13.52
N ASN A 153 -6.51 -1.60 -12.26
CA ASN A 153 -6.80 -0.29 -11.67
C ASN A 153 -5.92 0.82 -12.26
N LEU A 154 -4.78 0.49 -12.84
CA LEU A 154 -3.88 1.45 -13.50
C LEU A 154 -4.24 1.63 -14.98
N VAL A 155 -4.43 0.53 -15.71
CA VAL A 155 -4.62 0.51 -17.17
C VAL A 155 -5.73 -0.47 -17.55
N ASP A 156 -6.65 -0.04 -18.40
CA ASP A 156 -7.61 -0.95 -19.03
C ASP A 156 -6.91 -1.75 -20.14
N PHE A 157 -6.58 -2.99 -19.85
CA PHE A 157 -5.90 -3.87 -20.81
C PHE A 157 -6.73 -4.17 -22.07
N ARG A 158 -8.05 -3.93 -22.07
CA ARG A 158 -8.90 -4.10 -23.26
C ARG A 158 -8.67 -3.03 -24.32
N THR A 159 -8.41 -1.81 -23.85
CA THR A 159 -8.19 -0.64 -24.72
C THR A 159 -6.71 -0.22 -24.78
N GLY A 160 -5.89 -0.67 -23.84
CA GLY A 160 -4.51 -0.22 -23.66
C GLY A 160 -4.39 1.20 -23.12
N GLY A 161 -5.51 1.83 -22.74
CA GLY A 161 -5.56 3.17 -22.18
C GLY A 161 -5.61 3.16 -20.65
N ILE A 162 -5.50 4.34 -20.04
CA ILE A 162 -5.62 4.48 -18.58
C ILE A 162 -7.01 4.01 -18.10
N SER A 163 -7.07 3.42 -16.91
CA SER A 163 -8.30 2.91 -16.32
C SER A 163 -9.29 4.04 -15.95
N THR A 164 -10.51 3.66 -15.61
CA THR A 164 -11.51 4.61 -15.10
C THR A 164 -11.06 5.25 -13.78
N LEU A 165 -10.42 4.48 -12.90
CA LEU A 165 -9.88 4.98 -11.63
C LEU A 165 -8.77 6.02 -11.87
N MET A 166 -7.90 5.79 -12.85
CA MET A 166 -6.82 6.70 -13.21
C MET A 166 -7.28 7.95 -13.95
N ARG A 167 -8.44 7.94 -14.61
CA ARG A 167 -9.02 9.14 -15.27
C ARG A 167 -9.68 10.08 -14.28
N ARG A 168 -10.19 9.55 -13.16
CA ARG A 168 -10.92 10.36 -12.17
C ARG A 168 -9.95 11.08 -11.24
N ALA A 169 -10.40 12.20 -10.69
CA ALA A 169 -9.74 12.83 -9.56
C ALA A 169 -9.78 11.87 -8.33
N PRO A 170 -8.75 11.83 -7.48
CA PRO A 170 -7.54 12.67 -7.56
C PRO A 170 -6.46 12.13 -8.51
N ASN A 171 -6.47 10.84 -8.87
CA ASN A 171 -5.38 10.16 -9.58
C ASN A 171 -5.03 10.77 -10.94
N GLY A 172 -6.05 11.23 -11.69
CA GLY A 172 -5.87 11.75 -13.04
C GLY A 172 -5.37 13.19 -13.14
N ARG A 173 -5.59 14.02 -12.11
CA ARG A 173 -5.32 15.48 -12.20
C ARG A 173 -4.71 16.11 -10.97
N LEU A 174 -4.95 15.54 -9.78
CA LEU A 174 -4.59 16.17 -8.50
C LEU A 174 -3.36 15.54 -7.86
N THR A 175 -2.89 14.40 -8.39
CA THR A 175 -1.72 13.68 -7.88
C THR A 175 -0.75 13.35 -9.01
N ASP A 176 0.48 12.99 -8.64
CA ASP A 176 1.52 12.58 -9.59
C ASP A 176 1.35 11.13 -10.12
N THR A 177 0.25 10.45 -9.76
CA THR A 177 0.00 9.05 -10.18
C THR A 177 0.03 8.88 -11.71
N LEU A 178 -0.82 9.63 -12.41
CA LEU A 178 -0.90 9.55 -13.87
C LEU A 178 0.36 10.09 -14.55
N PRO A 179 0.92 11.25 -14.16
CA PRO A 179 2.20 11.72 -14.70
C PRO A 179 3.34 10.70 -14.55
N THR A 180 3.43 10.01 -13.42
CA THR A 180 4.45 8.98 -13.17
C THR A 180 4.29 7.79 -14.12
N LEU A 181 3.08 7.24 -14.25
CA LEU A 181 2.80 6.13 -15.17
C LEU A 181 3.10 6.50 -16.62
N ASN A 182 2.68 7.68 -17.05
CA ASN A 182 2.91 8.18 -18.42
C ASN A 182 4.40 8.40 -18.70
N THR A 183 5.15 8.94 -17.74
CA THR A 183 6.62 9.11 -17.89
C THR A 183 7.31 7.77 -18.04
N LEU A 184 6.92 6.79 -17.24
CA LEU A 184 7.45 5.43 -17.35
C LEU A 184 7.10 4.79 -18.70
N ALA A 185 5.87 4.96 -19.19
CA ALA A 185 5.46 4.47 -20.50
C ALA A 185 6.27 5.14 -21.63
N ASN A 186 6.59 6.43 -21.52
CA ASN A 186 7.47 7.13 -22.48
C ASN A 186 8.90 6.53 -22.47
N ILE A 187 9.44 6.14 -21.29
CA ILE A 187 10.75 5.46 -21.20
C ILE A 187 10.67 4.07 -21.87
N VAL A 188 9.60 3.31 -21.62
CA VAL A 188 9.36 2.01 -22.26
C VAL A 188 9.30 2.16 -23.78
N SER A 189 8.60 3.17 -24.28
CA SER A 189 8.53 3.46 -25.74
C SER A 189 9.92 3.75 -26.34
N ARG A 190 10.79 4.46 -25.62
CA ARG A 190 12.17 4.70 -26.07
C ARG A 190 13.01 3.43 -26.14
N CYS A 191 12.76 2.46 -25.27
CA CYS A 191 13.41 1.16 -25.36
C CYS A 191 13.15 0.46 -26.71
N ALA A 192 11.98 0.67 -27.32
CA ALA A 192 11.65 0.07 -28.62
C ALA A 192 12.50 0.60 -29.77
N VAL A 193 13.03 1.81 -29.66
CA VAL A 193 13.80 2.46 -30.74
C VAL A 193 15.29 2.63 -30.40
N SER A 194 15.71 2.28 -29.20
CA SER A 194 17.11 2.44 -28.77
C SER A 194 17.55 1.34 -27.83
N ALA A 195 18.34 0.40 -28.34
CA ALA A 195 18.98 -0.65 -27.55
C ALA A 195 19.86 -0.06 -26.42
N THR A 196 20.49 1.09 -26.66
CA THR A 196 21.30 1.78 -25.65
C THR A 196 20.46 2.30 -24.49
N VAL A 197 19.31 2.90 -24.75
CA VAL A 197 18.37 3.34 -23.70
C VAL A 197 17.88 2.13 -22.92
N CYS A 198 17.50 1.04 -23.58
CA CYS A 198 17.02 -0.17 -22.93
C CYS A 198 18.08 -0.81 -22.02
N ARG A 199 19.32 -0.95 -22.50
CA ARG A 199 20.44 -1.42 -21.67
C ARG A 199 20.69 -0.49 -20.49
N ARG A 200 20.72 0.83 -20.72
CA ARG A 200 20.96 1.80 -19.64
C ARG A 200 19.85 1.74 -18.58
N PHE A 201 18.59 1.56 -19.00
CA PHE A 201 17.47 1.40 -18.08
C PHE A 201 17.66 0.16 -17.19
N SER A 202 17.96 -0.99 -17.80
CA SER A 202 18.25 -2.24 -17.06
C SER A 202 19.44 -2.11 -16.11
N GLN A 203 20.51 -1.40 -16.50
CA GLN A 203 21.68 -1.12 -15.65
C GLN A 203 21.33 -0.23 -14.45
N LEU A 204 20.57 0.86 -14.67
CA LEU A 204 20.21 1.80 -13.61
C LEU A 204 19.33 1.18 -12.52
N VAL A 205 18.52 0.18 -12.84
CA VAL A 205 17.68 -0.49 -11.85
C VAL A 205 18.31 -1.72 -11.21
N ALA A 206 19.49 -2.13 -11.69
CA ALA A 206 20.18 -3.28 -11.15
C ALA A 206 20.65 -3.01 -9.71
N PRO A 207 20.37 -3.91 -8.75
CA PRO A 207 20.96 -3.81 -7.43
C PRO A 207 22.49 -3.88 -7.51
N VAL A 208 23.16 -3.20 -6.59
CA VAL A 208 24.63 -3.21 -6.50
C VAL A 208 25.15 -4.66 -6.44
N ASN A 209 26.15 -4.97 -7.25
CA ASN A 209 26.77 -6.31 -7.35
C ASN A 209 25.84 -7.43 -7.82
N ARG A 210 24.74 -7.09 -8.50
CA ARG A 210 23.83 -8.06 -9.12
C ARG A 210 23.74 -7.86 -10.63
N ARG A 211 23.44 -8.94 -11.35
CA ARG A 211 23.20 -8.86 -12.79
C ARG A 211 21.97 -8.01 -13.09
N PRO A 212 22.03 -7.16 -14.13
CA PRO A 212 20.87 -6.40 -14.59
C PRO A 212 19.69 -7.33 -14.95
N PRO A 213 18.44 -6.84 -14.82
CA PRO A 213 17.27 -7.56 -15.31
C PRO A 213 17.38 -7.91 -16.80
N VAL A 214 16.91 -9.10 -17.16
CA VAL A 214 17.01 -9.63 -18.53
C VAL A 214 15.79 -9.30 -19.40
N SER A 215 14.71 -8.80 -18.82
CA SER A 215 13.51 -8.40 -19.54
C SER A 215 13.01 -7.03 -19.10
N LEU A 216 12.27 -6.36 -19.97
CA LEU A 216 11.73 -5.04 -19.68
C LEU A 216 10.70 -5.08 -18.53
N LEU A 217 9.90 -6.15 -18.43
CA LEU A 217 9.00 -6.36 -17.30
C LEU A 217 9.76 -6.43 -15.97
N GLN A 218 10.87 -7.17 -15.91
CA GLN A 218 11.73 -7.24 -14.73
C GLN A 218 12.40 -5.90 -14.42
N THR A 219 12.78 -5.15 -15.46
CA THR A 219 13.35 -3.81 -15.34
C THR A 219 12.37 -2.86 -14.65
N VAL A 220 11.12 -2.82 -15.12
CA VAL A 220 10.06 -2.01 -14.51
C VAL A 220 9.73 -2.49 -13.09
N ALA A 221 9.66 -3.80 -12.86
CA ALA A 221 9.45 -4.37 -11.53
C ALA A 221 10.55 -3.98 -10.54
N SER A 222 11.80 -3.86 -11.00
CA SER A 222 12.93 -3.42 -10.16
C SER A 222 12.82 -1.95 -9.76
N VAL A 223 12.21 -1.09 -10.61
CA VAL A 223 11.89 0.30 -10.23
C VAL A 223 10.93 0.33 -9.04
N ALA A 224 9.86 -0.47 -9.07
CA ALA A 224 8.89 -0.52 -7.98
C ALA A 224 9.49 -1.02 -6.66
N ARG A 225 10.38 -2.02 -6.71
CA ARG A 225 11.04 -2.59 -5.53
C ARG A 225 12.07 -1.65 -4.89
N ASN A 226 12.69 -0.77 -5.68
CA ASN A 226 13.74 0.15 -5.23
C ASN A 226 13.49 1.56 -5.78
N PRO A 227 12.41 2.22 -5.37
CA PRO A 227 11.89 3.40 -6.06
C PRO A 227 12.83 4.61 -6.05
N ALA A 228 13.72 4.74 -5.06
CA ALA A 228 14.69 5.83 -5.00
C ALA A 228 16.01 5.53 -5.75
N HIS A 229 16.22 4.27 -6.16
CA HIS A 229 17.51 3.88 -6.78
C HIS A 229 17.66 4.51 -8.17
N HIS A 230 18.67 5.35 -8.32
CA HIS A 230 18.98 6.11 -9.54
C HIS A 230 17.77 6.85 -10.17
N ALA A 231 16.86 7.38 -9.35
CA ALA A 231 15.61 7.96 -9.80
C ALA A 231 15.79 9.04 -10.87
N SER A 232 16.74 9.97 -10.70
CA SER A 232 17.06 11.00 -11.68
C SER A 232 17.67 10.43 -12.97
N GLY A 233 18.53 9.41 -12.88
CA GLY A 233 19.09 8.74 -14.04
C GLY A 233 18.03 8.06 -14.90
N ILE A 234 17.06 7.39 -14.25
CA ILE A 234 15.91 6.77 -14.92
C ILE A 234 15.06 7.85 -15.59
N PHE A 235 14.78 8.97 -14.90
CA PHE A 235 14.02 10.09 -15.45
C PHE A 235 14.65 10.65 -16.73
N GLY A 236 15.96 10.81 -16.76
CA GLY A 236 16.71 11.26 -17.94
C GLY A 236 16.55 10.38 -19.19
N LEU A 237 16.13 9.11 -19.00
CA LEU A 237 15.90 8.21 -20.14
C LEU A 237 14.69 8.57 -20.99
N GLN A 238 13.72 9.34 -20.49
CA GLN A 238 12.56 9.73 -21.31
C GLN A 238 12.96 10.63 -22.49
N GLY A 239 14.03 11.45 -22.38
CA GLY A 239 14.48 12.38 -23.41
C GLY A 239 13.36 13.31 -23.90
N SER A 240 13.25 13.44 -25.23
CA SER A 240 12.23 14.24 -25.91
C SER A 240 10.90 13.50 -26.14
N VAL A 241 10.78 12.22 -25.82
CA VAL A 241 9.55 11.45 -26.03
C VAL A 241 8.46 11.92 -25.08
N ASP A 242 7.31 12.25 -25.65
CA ASP A 242 6.21 12.93 -24.98
C ASP A 242 4.85 12.46 -25.54
N PHE A 243 4.77 11.16 -25.84
CA PHE A 243 3.54 10.57 -26.40
C PHE A 243 2.46 10.43 -25.32
N TYR A 244 2.83 9.94 -24.13
CA TYR A 244 1.92 9.81 -23.02
C TYR A 244 1.95 11.07 -22.16
N ARG A 245 0.79 11.76 -22.03
CA ARG A 245 0.62 13.02 -21.28
C ARG A 245 -0.56 12.94 -20.31
N PRO A 246 -0.55 13.68 -19.16
CA PRO A 246 0.58 14.50 -18.65
C PRO A 246 1.76 13.64 -18.25
N ARG A 247 2.96 14.21 -18.22
CA ARG A 247 4.18 13.55 -17.74
C ARG A 247 4.83 14.36 -16.61
N LEU A 248 5.73 13.74 -15.86
CA LEU A 248 6.55 14.44 -14.88
C LEU A 248 7.43 15.48 -15.57
N LEU A 249 7.50 16.68 -15.00
CA LEU A 249 8.30 17.80 -15.51
C LEU A 249 9.71 17.83 -14.91
N LYS A 250 9.91 17.17 -13.76
CA LYS A 250 11.18 17.05 -13.04
C LYS A 250 11.36 15.62 -12.55
N ALA A 251 12.62 15.26 -12.29
CA ALA A 251 12.95 13.95 -11.72
C ALA A 251 12.26 13.76 -10.35
N PRO A 252 11.57 12.65 -10.13
CA PRO A 252 11.01 12.34 -8.83
C PRO A 252 12.14 11.96 -7.84
N ALA A 253 11.94 12.18 -6.55
CA ALA A 253 12.83 11.67 -5.51
C ALA A 253 12.79 10.13 -5.43
N ALA A 254 11.65 9.55 -5.78
CA ALA A 254 11.43 8.11 -5.87
C ALA A 254 10.34 7.81 -6.89
N TRP A 255 10.49 6.72 -7.64
CA TRP A 255 9.51 6.22 -8.60
C TRP A 255 8.39 5.47 -7.88
N LEU A 256 7.41 6.20 -7.37
CA LEU A 256 6.24 5.61 -6.72
C LEU A 256 5.04 5.64 -7.66
N LEU A 257 4.48 4.49 -7.93
CA LEU A 257 3.16 4.44 -8.54
C LEU A 257 2.14 4.28 -7.42
N ALA A 258 1.65 5.42 -6.92
CA ALA A 258 0.73 5.49 -5.82
C ALA A 258 -0.70 5.71 -6.32
N VAL A 259 -1.66 4.94 -5.83
CA VAL A 259 -3.08 5.06 -6.19
C VAL A 259 -3.88 5.48 -4.96
N LYS A 260 -4.67 6.54 -5.09
CA LYS A 260 -5.56 7.02 -4.05
C LYS A 260 -6.99 6.54 -4.30
N PHE A 261 -7.57 5.90 -3.30
CA PHE A 261 -8.93 5.38 -3.31
C PHE A 261 -9.79 6.25 -2.40
N THR A 262 -10.73 6.98 -3.00
CA THR A 262 -11.63 7.91 -2.28
C THR A 262 -13.08 7.40 -2.21
N GLY A 263 -13.34 6.21 -2.72
CA GLY A 263 -14.71 5.71 -2.88
C GLY A 263 -15.52 6.63 -3.79
N ASN A 264 -16.66 7.12 -3.31
CA ASN A 264 -17.46 8.13 -4.02
C ASN A 264 -17.06 9.58 -3.70
N GLY A 265 -15.91 9.78 -3.04
CA GLY A 265 -15.40 11.10 -2.61
C GLY A 265 -16.00 11.62 -1.29
N ARG A 266 -16.93 10.88 -0.67
CA ARG A 266 -17.60 11.25 0.61
C ARG A 266 -17.63 10.12 1.64
N GLN A 267 -17.20 8.91 1.27
CA GLN A 267 -17.27 7.76 2.16
C GLN A 267 -16.23 7.86 3.27
N TYR A 268 -14.97 8.16 2.91
CA TYR A 268 -13.91 8.31 3.89
C TYR A 268 -13.87 9.73 4.45
N ASN A 269 -13.88 9.85 5.78
CA ASN A 269 -13.68 11.10 6.49
C ASN A 269 -12.83 10.84 7.75
N GLY A 270 -11.52 10.92 7.57
CA GLY A 270 -10.54 10.59 8.59
C GLY A 270 -10.41 9.08 8.84
N PRO A 271 -10.08 8.24 7.84
CA PRO A 271 -9.76 6.84 8.10
C PRO A 271 -8.57 6.77 9.06
N GLY A 272 -8.73 6.06 10.17
CA GLY A 272 -7.71 6.00 11.24
C GLY A 272 -6.66 4.95 10.98
N ASN A 273 -7.08 3.72 10.64
CA ASN A 273 -6.20 2.60 10.37
C ASN A 273 -6.88 1.58 9.46
N ILE A 274 -6.13 0.56 9.04
CA ILE A 274 -6.55 -0.45 8.08
C ILE A 274 -6.13 -1.86 8.51
N ALA A 275 -6.94 -2.84 8.15
CA ALA A 275 -6.62 -4.25 8.24
C ALA A 275 -7.05 -4.97 6.94
N PHE A 276 -6.45 -6.12 6.65
CA PHE A 276 -6.77 -6.91 5.45
C PHE A 276 -7.40 -8.24 5.83
N ASP A 277 -8.50 -8.59 5.16
CA ASP A 277 -9.06 -9.93 5.26
C ASP A 277 -8.29 -10.96 4.40
N ALA A 278 -8.68 -12.22 4.52
CA ALA A 278 -8.03 -13.32 3.79
C ALA A 278 -8.15 -13.22 2.26
N GLN A 279 -9.06 -12.41 1.75
CA GLN A 279 -9.24 -12.11 0.32
C GLN A 279 -8.41 -10.90 -0.13
N GLY A 280 -7.83 -10.16 0.82
CA GLY A 280 -7.08 -8.93 0.56
C GLY A 280 -7.96 -7.69 0.39
N ASN A 281 -9.24 -7.74 0.85
CA ASN A 281 -10.04 -6.53 1.00
C ASN A 281 -9.46 -5.66 2.12
N VAL A 282 -9.54 -4.36 1.94
CA VAL A 282 -9.05 -3.37 2.91
C VAL A 282 -10.20 -2.92 3.79
N TRP A 283 -10.17 -3.31 5.06
CA TRP A 283 -11.09 -2.80 6.08
C TRP A 283 -10.49 -1.56 6.73
N ALA A 284 -11.25 -0.48 6.80
CA ALA A 284 -10.79 0.79 7.32
C ALA A 284 -11.75 1.35 8.36
N THR A 285 -11.21 1.80 9.48
CA THR A 285 -11.93 2.63 10.44
C THR A 285 -12.21 4.00 9.84
N ASN A 286 -13.21 4.70 10.36
CA ASN A 286 -13.57 6.03 9.90
C ASN A 286 -13.95 6.91 11.10
N ASN A 287 -13.08 7.86 11.41
CA ASN A 287 -13.21 8.66 12.63
C ASN A 287 -14.48 9.50 12.62
N TYR A 288 -14.85 10.05 11.45
CA TYR A 288 -15.88 11.09 11.36
C TYR A 288 -16.93 10.79 10.29
N VAL A 289 -18.08 11.45 10.41
CA VAL A 289 -19.02 11.59 9.28
C VAL A 289 -18.75 12.90 8.55
N ALA A 290 -18.96 12.90 7.23
CA ALA A 290 -18.94 14.12 6.45
C ALA A 290 -20.17 14.97 6.79
N THR A 291 -19.97 16.16 7.35
CA THR A 291 -21.01 17.14 7.64
C THR A 291 -20.98 18.29 6.64
N ARG A 292 -22.04 19.11 6.61
CA ARG A 292 -22.08 20.32 5.77
C ARG A 292 -21.13 21.38 6.27
N ASN A 293 -20.94 21.46 7.59
CA ASN A 293 -20.01 22.37 8.24
C ASN A 293 -18.74 21.60 8.62
N PRO A 294 -17.57 21.91 8.03
CA PRO A 294 -16.30 21.24 8.37
C PRO A 294 -15.85 21.40 9.83
N ALA A 295 -16.41 22.34 10.57
CA ALA A 295 -16.15 22.51 12.00
C ALA A 295 -16.91 21.49 12.87
N ASP A 296 -17.95 20.89 12.34
CA ASP A 296 -18.76 19.88 13.06
C ASP A 296 -18.12 18.50 12.90
N VAL A 297 -17.35 18.11 13.90
CA VAL A 297 -16.68 16.81 13.93
C VAL A 297 -17.57 15.83 14.68
N CYS A 298 -18.40 15.08 13.94
CA CYS A 298 -19.23 14.03 14.51
C CYS A 298 -18.62 12.64 14.27
N ALA A 299 -18.81 11.75 15.22
CA ALA A 299 -18.30 10.39 15.16
C ALA A 299 -18.79 9.63 13.92
N GLY A 300 -17.90 8.96 13.22
CA GLY A 300 -18.24 8.07 12.11
C GLY A 300 -19.02 6.86 12.60
N THR A 301 -20.13 6.55 11.93
CA THR A 301 -21.05 5.44 12.29
C THR A 301 -20.91 4.25 11.34
N LYS A 302 -19.80 4.19 10.60
CA LYS A 302 -19.57 3.11 9.62
C LYS A 302 -18.12 2.64 9.65
N LEU A 303 -17.98 1.34 9.50
CA LEU A 303 -16.75 0.68 9.09
C LEU A 303 -16.77 0.53 7.56
N PHE A 304 -15.66 0.72 6.88
CA PHE A 304 -15.59 0.61 5.42
C PHE A 304 -14.74 -0.56 4.98
N ARG A 305 -15.17 -1.21 3.87
CA ARG A 305 -14.42 -2.23 3.16
C ARG A 305 -14.20 -1.80 1.72
N LEU A 306 -12.96 -1.56 1.34
CA LEU A 306 -12.54 -1.36 -0.04
C LEU A 306 -12.15 -2.72 -0.66
N ARG A 307 -12.66 -3.00 -1.85
CA ARG A 307 -12.28 -4.17 -2.65
C ARG A 307 -11.40 -3.73 -3.83
N PRO A 308 -10.08 -3.57 -3.64
CA PRO A 308 -9.20 -2.98 -4.64
C PRO A 308 -8.98 -3.88 -5.86
N HIS A 309 -9.34 -5.16 -5.78
CA HIS A 309 -9.24 -6.14 -6.85
C HIS A 309 -10.51 -6.29 -7.69
N ASP A 310 -11.61 -5.65 -7.30
CA ASP A 310 -12.84 -5.60 -8.08
C ASP A 310 -12.81 -4.43 -9.07
N ASP A 311 -13.60 -4.53 -10.14
CA ASP A 311 -13.71 -3.46 -11.13
C ASP A 311 -14.21 -2.15 -10.50
N GLY A 312 -13.42 -1.09 -10.66
CA GLY A 312 -13.72 0.23 -10.11
C GLY A 312 -13.46 0.37 -8.62
N ALA A 313 -12.87 -0.63 -7.98
CA ALA A 313 -12.50 -0.64 -6.55
C ALA A 313 -13.65 -0.15 -5.65
N PRO A 314 -14.75 -0.89 -5.57
CA PRO A 314 -15.93 -0.46 -4.82
C PRO A 314 -15.67 -0.44 -3.31
N VAL A 315 -16.38 0.46 -2.62
CA VAL A 315 -16.31 0.63 -1.17
C VAL A 315 -17.69 0.35 -0.58
N ASP A 316 -17.74 -0.65 0.31
CA ASP A 316 -18.94 -0.98 1.09
C ASP A 316 -18.85 -0.29 2.46
N GLY A 317 -19.99 0.13 3.01
CA GLY A 317 -20.07 0.71 4.36
C GLY A 317 -20.99 -0.11 5.25
N PHE A 318 -20.53 -0.45 6.46
CA PHE A 318 -21.25 -1.27 7.43
C PHE A 318 -21.49 -0.47 8.71
N SER A 319 -22.70 -0.52 9.23
CA SER A 319 -23.17 0.19 10.44
C SER A 319 -23.77 -0.77 11.46
N GLY A 320 -24.06 -0.29 12.64
CA GLY A 320 -24.57 -1.09 13.77
C GLY A 320 -23.44 -1.63 14.65
N GLY A 321 -23.77 -2.53 15.57
CA GLY A 321 -22.79 -3.13 16.47
C GLY A 321 -22.07 -2.13 17.40
N GLY A 322 -22.65 -0.96 17.62
CA GLY A 322 -22.04 0.09 18.44
C GLY A 322 -20.93 0.87 17.75
N ILE A 323 -20.70 0.72 16.43
CA ILE A 323 -19.63 1.45 15.73
C ILE A 323 -19.85 2.95 15.78
N GLN A 324 -18.94 3.67 16.41
CA GLN A 324 -19.02 5.11 16.60
C GLN A 324 -17.63 5.74 16.78
N GLY A 325 -17.22 6.54 15.79
CA GLY A 325 -15.92 7.20 15.81
C GLY A 325 -14.76 6.21 15.95
N ALA A 326 -14.79 5.14 15.18
CA ALA A 326 -13.73 4.15 15.22
C ALA A 326 -12.38 4.80 14.89
N GLY A 327 -11.46 4.74 15.85
CA GLY A 327 -10.17 5.40 15.80
C GLY A 327 -9.08 4.58 15.12
N PHE A 328 -7.95 4.43 15.80
CA PHE A 328 -6.79 3.70 15.28
C PHE A 328 -6.95 2.17 15.39
N GLY A 329 -7.71 1.67 16.36
CA GLY A 329 -7.84 0.25 16.62
C GLY A 329 -8.67 -0.51 15.58
N ILE A 330 -8.06 -1.41 14.82
CA ILE A 330 -8.72 -2.36 13.95
C ILE A 330 -7.91 -3.65 13.86
N GLY A 331 -8.55 -4.80 14.09
CA GLY A 331 -7.94 -6.12 13.96
C GLY A 331 -8.90 -7.14 13.34
N ILE A 332 -8.35 -8.22 12.81
CA ILE A 332 -9.13 -9.34 12.27
C ILE A 332 -8.75 -10.60 13.03
N ASP A 333 -9.75 -11.31 13.55
CA ASP A 333 -9.52 -12.54 14.30
C ASP A 333 -9.31 -13.76 13.37
N PRO A 334 -8.85 -14.92 13.88
CA PRO A 334 -8.62 -16.13 13.06
C PRO A 334 -9.87 -16.66 12.34
N ARG A 335 -11.07 -16.26 12.77
CA ARG A 335 -12.35 -16.59 12.12
C ARG A 335 -12.72 -15.56 11.04
N GLY A 336 -11.89 -14.53 10.83
CA GLY A 336 -12.11 -13.46 9.87
C GLY A 336 -13.06 -12.36 10.36
N ASN A 337 -13.48 -12.34 11.63
CA ASN A 337 -14.30 -11.26 12.15
C ASN A 337 -13.44 -10.00 12.36
N ILE A 338 -14.04 -8.85 12.08
CA ILE A 338 -13.41 -7.55 12.19
C ILE A 338 -13.77 -6.94 13.54
N TRP A 339 -12.75 -6.50 14.27
CA TRP A 339 -12.87 -5.83 15.56
C TRP A 339 -12.38 -4.39 15.43
N ALA A 340 -13.17 -3.42 15.92
CA ALA A 340 -12.85 -2.01 15.84
C ALA A 340 -13.09 -1.30 17.18
N GLY A 341 -12.09 -0.58 17.65
CA GLY A 341 -12.21 0.25 18.85
C GLY A 341 -12.99 1.53 18.57
N ASN A 342 -14.02 1.81 19.38
CA ASN A 342 -14.85 3.01 19.28
C ASN A 342 -14.20 4.13 20.10
N PHE A 343 -13.42 4.96 19.44
CA PHE A 343 -12.76 6.11 20.07
C PHE A 343 -13.73 7.24 20.42
N GLY A 344 -14.80 7.40 19.64
CA GLY A 344 -15.90 8.28 19.95
C GLY A 344 -15.58 9.77 19.83
N PHE A 345 -15.28 10.25 18.64
CA PHE A 345 -15.09 11.68 18.40
C PHE A 345 -16.42 12.43 18.47
N LYS A 346 -16.46 13.58 19.18
CA LYS A 346 -17.67 14.41 19.30
C LYS A 346 -17.36 15.88 19.11
N GLY A 347 -18.12 16.53 18.23
CA GLY A 347 -18.22 17.98 18.14
C GLY A 347 -19.48 18.50 18.85
N SER A 348 -19.54 19.78 19.11
CA SER A 348 -20.64 20.44 19.87
C SER A 348 -22.03 20.32 19.22
N GLN A 349 -22.07 20.08 17.90
CA GLN A 349 -23.32 20.00 17.11
C GLN A 349 -23.76 18.56 16.81
N CYS A 350 -23.17 17.57 17.47
CA CYS A 350 -23.47 16.16 17.18
C CYS A 350 -24.67 15.65 17.98
N ALA A 351 -25.65 15.06 17.29
CA ALA A 351 -26.88 14.55 17.88
C ALA A 351 -26.72 13.31 18.76
N LEU A 352 -25.65 12.52 18.54
CA LEU A 352 -25.39 11.28 19.26
C LEU A 352 -24.25 11.43 20.25
N GLU A 353 -24.44 10.90 21.45
CA GLU A 353 -23.34 10.75 22.40
C GLU A 353 -22.37 9.68 21.93
N PRO A 354 -21.06 9.96 21.87
CA PRO A 354 -20.10 8.98 21.40
C PRO A 354 -19.90 7.84 22.41
N ALA A 355 -19.93 6.61 21.92
CA ALA A 355 -19.60 5.43 22.71
C ALA A 355 -18.06 5.24 22.72
N SER A 356 -17.34 6.00 23.54
CA SER A 356 -15.88 5.95 23.66
C SER A 356 -15.37 4.81 24.55
N ASN A 357 -16.23 3.93 25.01
CA ASN A 357 -15.94 2.87 25.97
C ASN A 357 -16.27 1.47 25.47
N SER A 358 -16.21 1.26 24.17
CA SER A 358 -16.64 0.00 23.58
C SER A 358 -15.78 -0.44 22.39
N VAL A 359 -15.96 -1.71 22.02
CA VAL A 359 -15.39 -2.32 20.81
C VAL A 359 -16.51 -2.95 20.02
N SER A 360 -16.51 -2.70 18.72
CA SER A 360 -17.45 -3.30 17.77
C SER A 360 -16.89 -4.54 17.12
N LYS A 361 -17.75 -5.51 16.82
CA LYS A 361 -17.42 -6.73 16.08
C LYS A 361 -18.32 -6.90 14.89
N PHE A 362 -17.73 -7.24 13.74
CA PHE A 362 -18.43 -7.54 12.50
C PHE A 362 -17.99 -8.88 11.93
N SER A 363 -18.91 -9.58 11.25
CA SER A 363 -18.56 -10.77 10.48
C SER A 363 -17.70 -10.41 9.24
N PRO A 364 -17.08 -11.38 8.55
CA PRO A 364 -16.38 -11.15 7.28
C PRO A 364 -17.28 -10.55 6.18
N SER A 365 -18.60 -10.75 6.28
CA SER A 365 -19.59 -10.14 5.36
C SER A 365 -20.06 -8.74 5.79
N GLY A 366 -19.62 -8.24 6.95
CA GLY A 366 -19.99 -6.93 7.48
C GLY A 366 -21.28 -6.93 8.33
N VAL A 367 -21.79 -8.10 8.71
CA VAL A 367 -22.92 -8.18 9.66
C VAL A 367 -22.42 -7.85 11.07
N PRO A 368 -23.06 -6.91 11.81
CA PRO A 368 -22.68 -6.62 13.18
C PRO A 368 -22.94 -7.82 14.10
N LEU A 369 -21.96 -8.17 14.93
CA LEU A 369 -22.00 -9.27 15.87
C LEU A 369 -21.96 -8.81 17.33
N SER A 370 -21.67 -7.55 17.60
CA SER A 370 -21.81 -6.87 18.89
C SER A 370 -23.18 -6.19 18.98
N GLY A 371 -23.64 -5.95 20.22
CA GLY A 371 -24.89 -5.23 20.46
C GLY A 371 -24.85 -3.75 20.04
N PRO A 372 -25.94 -3.02 20.18
CA PRO A 372 -26.06 -1.63 19.73
C PRO A 372 -25.10 -0.66 20.43
N LEU A 373 -24.56 -1.01 21.57
CA LEU A 373 -23.55 -0.23 22.31
C LEU A 373 -22.11 -0.77 22.10
N GLY A 374 -21.92 -1.84 21.31
CA GLY A 374 -20.66 -2.56 21.26
C GLY A 374 -20.45 -3.44 22.50
N PHE A 375 -19.22 -3.89 22.71
CA PHE A 375 -18.79 -4.59 23.92
C PHE A 375 -18.08 -3.60 24.86
N THR A 376 -18.60 -3.44 26.08
CA THR A 376 -18.17 -2.42 27.05
C THR A 376 -17.44 -3.00 28.26
N SER A 377 -17.37 -4.34 28.41
CA SER A 377 -16.73 -4.98 29.56
C SER A 377 -15.20 -4.81 29.58
N GLY A 378 -14.59 -4.98 30.74
CA GLY A 378 -13.13 -4.97 30.91
C GLY A 378 -12.51 -3.57 30.97
N GLY A 379 -13.26 -2.56 31.46
CA GLY A 379 -12.74 -1.21 31.70
C GLY A 379 -12.23 -0.50 30.44
N ILE A 380 -12.85 -0.78 29.29
CA ILE A 380 -12.52 -0.10 28.04
C ILE A 380 -12.90 1.38 28.14
N ASP A 381 -11.92 2.22 27.84
CA ASP A 381 -12.10 3.67 27.79
C ASP A 381 -11.16 4.29 26.75
N TRP A 382 -11.75 4.94 25.75
CA TRP A 382 -11.03 5.50 24.60
C TRP A 382 -10.11 4.48 23.91
N PRO A 383 -10.66 3.35 23.41
CA PRO A 383 -9.85 2.25 22.85
C PRO A 383 -9.07 2.70 21.62
N GLN A 384 -7.80 2.34 21.59
CA GLN A 384 -6.89 2.53 20.47
C GLN A 384 -6.48 1.17 19.90
N GLY A 385 -5.23 0.75 19.94
CA GLY A 385 -4.79 -0.53 19.38
C GLY A 385 -5.75 -1.66 19.73
N THR A 386 -6.21 -2.37 18.71
CA THR A 386 -7.13 -3.52 18.84
C THR A 386 -6.65 -4.61 17.90
N VAL A 387 -6.16 -5.72 18.47
CA VAL A 387 -5.55 -6.81 17.69
C VAL A 387 -6.03 -8.16 18.18
N SER A 388 -5.92 -9.17 17.30
CA SER A 388 -6.15 -10.57 17.67
C SER A 388 -4.83 -11.32 17.74
N ASP A 389 -4.71 -12.24 18.70
CA ASP A 389 -3.66 -13.25 18.68
C ASP A 389 -4.09 -14.55 17.96
N GLY A 390 -3.16 -15.49 17.81
CA GLY A 390 -3.42 -16.77 17.14
C GLY A 390 -4.41 -17.68 17.87
N GLY A 391 -4.65 -17.45 19.15
CA GLY A 391 -5.67 -18.14 19.97
C GLY A 391 -7.06 -17.51 19.86
N GLY A 392 -7.19 -16.40 19.10
CA GLY A 392 -8.44 -15.67 18.94
C GLY A 392 -8.77 -14.78 20.14
N ASN A 393 -7.83 -14.53 21.05
CA ASN A 393 -8.02 -13.50 22.07
C ASN A 393 -7.95 -12.13 21.41
N ILE A 394 -8.71 -11.17 21.91
CA ILE A 394 -8.71 -9.79 21.45
C ILE A 394 -8.07 -8.92 22.52
N TRP A 395 -7.02 -8.24 22.11
CA TRP A 395 -6.26 -7.32 22.97
C TRP A 395 -6.59 -5.89 22.59
N ILE A 396 -6.91 -5.07 23.60
CA ILE A 396 -7.42 -3.70 23.42
C ILE A 396 -6.64 -2.77 24.34
N ALA A 397 -6.01 -1.73 23.75
CA ALA A 397 -5.38 -0.65 24.51
C ALA A 397 -6.43 0.41 24.86
N SER A 398 -6.73 0.55 26.13
CA SER A 398 -7.66 1.56 26.66
C SER A 398 -6.88 2.82 27.04
N LEU A 399 -6.85 3.82 26.13
CA LEU A 399 -6.02 5.01 26.26
C LEU A 399 -6.25 5.74 27.57
N CYS A 400 -7.51 6.05 27.90
CA CYS A 400 -7.89 6.79 29.10
C CYS A 400 -8.15 5.86 30.31
N GLY A 401 -8.30 4.57 30.05
CA GLY A 401 -8.39 3.56 31.11
C GLY A 401 -7.01 3.16 31.67
N ASP A 402 -5.90 3.60 31.07
CA ASP A 402 -4.53 3.25 31.48
C ASP A 402 -4.31 1.75 31.63
N ARG A 403 -4.91 0.94 30.75
CA ARG A 403 -4.88 -0.53 30.81
C ARG A 403 -4.94 -1.19 29.44
N VAL A 404 -4.62 -2.46 29.42
CA VAL A 404 -4.89 -3.37 28.32
C VAL A 404 -5.96 -4.35 28.76
N THR A 405 -6.99 -4.50 27.96
CA THR A 405 -8.05 -5.49 28.15
C THR A 405 -7.87 -6.63 27.15
N ARG A 406 -7.98 -7.87 27.62
CA ARG A 406 -7.94 -9.08 26.78
C ARG A 406 -9.25 -9.83 26.89
N TYR A 407 -9.98 -10.00 25.79
CA TYR A 407 -11.13 -10.90 25.69
C TYR A 407 -10.68 -12.30 25.32
N VAL A 408 -10.82 -13.24 26.23
CA VAL A 408 -10.38 -14.63 26.05
C VAL A 408 -11.21 -15.31 24.95
N GLY A 409 -10.54 -15.83 23.92
CA GLY A 409 -11.23 -16.43 22.75
C GLY A 409 -12.18 -15.47 22.03
N GLY A 410 -12.02 -14.16 22.21
CA GLY A 410 -12.92 -13.14 21.65
C GLY A 410 -14.28 -13.09 22.37
N ASN A 411 -14.37 -13.57 23.62
CA ASN A 411 -15.59 -13.52 24.46
C ASN A 411 -15.49 -12.37 25.47
N PRO A 412 -16.30 -11.31 25.34
CA PRO A 412 -16.24 -10.15 26.26
C PRO A 412 -16.64 -10.47 27.71
N ALA A 413 -17.42 -11.53 27.94
CA ALA A 413 -17.76 -11.98 29.29
C ALA A 413 -16.59 -12.64 30.03
N GLN A 414 -15.56 -13.05 29.30
CA GLN A 414 -14.33 -13.65 29.82
C GLN A 414 -13.15 -12.74 29.49
N HIS A 415 -12.83 -11.82 30.39
CA HIS A 415 -11.77 -10.85 30.16
C HIS A 415 -10.77 -10.80 31.30
N THR A 416 -9.58 -10.30 30.97
CA THR A 416 -8.54 -9.94 31.93
C THR A 416 -8.08 -8.52 31.66
N GLU A 417 -7.65 -7.80 32.69
CA GLU A 417 -7.16 -6.44 32.62
C GLU A 417 -5.73 -6.37 33.16
N SER A 418 -4.86 -5.65 32.46
CA SER A 418 -3.47 -5.45 32.87
C SER A 418 -3.13 -3.97 32.76
N SER A 419 -2.58 -3.39 33.85
CA SER A 419 -2.17 -1.99 33.89
C SER A 419 -0.67 -1.83 34.14
N GLY A 420 -0.16 -2.28 35.30
CA GLY A 420 1.29 -2.33 35.59
C GLY A 420 2.03 -0.99 35.46
N GLY A 421 1.34 0.14 35.56
CA GLY A 421 1.93 1.47 35.36
C GLY A 421 1.83 2.03 33.95
N LEU A 422 1.03 1.41 33.08
CA LEU A 422 0.63 1.99 31.77
C LEU A 422 0.04 3.39 31.98
N ARG A 423 0.38 4.28 31.06
CA ARG A 423 -0.23 5.61 30.95
C ARG A 423 -0.44 5.95 29.49
N HIS A 424 -1.69 6.17 29.11
CA HIS A 424 -2.11 6.40 27.73
C HIS A 424 -1.55 5.32 26.79
N PRO A 425 -1.92 4.02 26.97
CA PRO A 425 -1.56 2.98 26.03
C PRO A 425 -2.15 3.28 24.65
N PHE A 426 -1.34 3.08 23.58
CA PHE A 426 -1.78 3.48 22.25
C PHE A 426 -1.94 2.29 21.30
N ASP A 427 -0.88 1.58 21.00
CA ASP A 427 -0.93 0.50 20.01
C ASP A 427 -0.42 -0.82 20.60
N ILE A 428 -0.88 -1.92 20.01
CA ILE A 428 -0.58 -3.29 20.44
C ILE A 428 -0.14 -4.13 19.25
N VAL A 429 0.88 -4.96 19.46
CA VAL A 429 1.26 -5.99 18.51
C VAL A 429 1.50 -7.31 19.22
N ILE A 430 1.25 -8.41 18.50
CA ILE A 430 1.47 -9.77 19.01
C ILE A 430 2.73 -10.36 18.39
N ASP A 431 3.67 -10.81 19.22
CA ASP A 431 4.87 -11.47 18.74
C ASP A 431 4.63 -12.96 18.40
N ARG A 432 5.69 -13.65 17.95
CA ARG A 432 5.62 -15.06 17.55
C ARG A 432 5.26 -16.01 18.70
N SER A 433 5.57 -15.62 19.92
CA SER A 433 5.26 -16.39 21.14
C SER A 433 3.86 -16.10 21.68
N GLY A 434 3.10 -15.23 21.01
CA GLY A 434 1.78 -14.79 21.43
C GLY A 434 1.82 -13.70 22.51
N ASN A 435 3.00 -13.14 22.83
CA ASN A 435 3.09 -12.03 23.77
C ASN A 435 2.56 -10.75 23.14
N ALA A 436 1.85 -9.96 23.93
CA ALA A 436 1.35 -8.65 23.55
C ALA A 436 2.36 -7.55 23.96
N TRP A 437 2.73 -6.68 23.01
CA TRP A 437 3.61 -5.55 23.24
C TRP A 437 2.84 -4.26 23.03
N VAL A 438 2.90 -3.34 24.01
CA VAL A 438 2.03 -2.16 24.06
C VAL A 438 2.86 -0.91 24.26
N THR A 439 2.64 0.11 23.43
CA THR A 439 3.23 1.42 23.64
C THR A 439 2.48 2.22 24.71
N SER A 440 3.21 2.95 25.53
CA SER A 440 2.67 3.85 26.55
C SER A 440 3.20 5.26 26.32
N ILE A 441 2.34 6.15 25.81
CA ILE A 441 2.71 7.49 25.34
C ILE A 441 3.32 8.31 26.46
N SER A 442 2.64 8.39 27.61
CA SER A 442 3.02 9.31 28.69
C SER A 442 4.16 8.81 29.55
N THR A 443 4.49 7.52 29.49
CA THR A 443 5.65 6.97 30.23
C THR A 443 6.90 6.87 29.36
N ASN A 444 6.80 7.03 28.03
CA ASN A 444 7.88 6.77 27.08
C ASN A 444 8.45 5.34 27.22
N ARG A 445 7.54 4.35 27.35
CA ARG A 445 7.90 2.94 27.57
C ARG A 445 7.10 2.00 26.67
N VAL A 446 7.57 0.78 26.58
CA VAL A 446 6.86 -0.36 25.97
C VAL A 446 6.62 -1.41 27.05
N PHE A 447 5.40 -1.87 27.14
CA PHE A 447 5.00 -2.92 28.07
C PHE A 447 4.82 -4.23 27.32
N GLY A 448 5.30 -5.33 27.90
CA GLY A 448 5.13 -6.67 27.36
C GLY A 448 4.32 -7.54 28.30
N TYR A 449 3.39 -8.31 27.73
CA TYR A 449 2.54 -9.25 28.47
C TYR A 449 2.57 -10.62 27.82
N ARG A 450 2.55 -11.68 28.62
CA ARG A 450 2.38 -13.07 28.15
C ARG A 450 0.97 -13.28 27.60
N PRO A 451 0.74 -14.41 26.89
CA PRO A 451 -0.59 -14.74 26.38
C PRO A 451 -1.69 -14.84 27.46
N ASP A 452 -1.33 -15.08 28.70
CA ASP A 452 -2.24 -15.11 29.85
C ASP A 452 -2.53 -13.72 30.45
N GLY A 453 -1.84 -12.67 29.99
CA GLY A 453 -1.97 -11.29 30.48
C GLY A 453 -0.98 -10.93 31.58
N THR A 454 -0.12 -11.85 32.03
CA THR A 454 0.92 -11.53 33.02
C THR A 454 2.09 -10.76 32.39
N PRO A 455 2.75 -9.84 33.11
CA PRO A 455 3.88 -9.10 32.58
C PRO A 455 5.04 -10.01 32.15
N LEU A 456 5.70 -9.63 31.03
CA LEU A 456 6.97 -10.24 30.64
C LEU A 456 8.08 -9.83 31.62
N GLN A 457 9.06 -10.72 31.81
CA GLN A 457 10.27 -10.39 32.57
C GLN A 457 10.96 -9.18 31.94
N GLY A 458 11.32 -8.18 32.75
CA GLY A 458 11.93 -6.93 32.32
C GLY A 458 10.96 -5.87 31.83
N SER A 459 9.66 -6.17 31.70
CA SER A 459 8.63 -5.15 31.43
C SER A 459 8.43 -4.23 32.63
N PRO A 460 8.29 -2.91 32.42
CA PRO A 460 8.29 -2.17 31.15
C PRO A 460 9.70 -1.84 30.64
N PHE A 461 9.85 -1.83 29.30
CA PHE A 461 11.09 -1.55 28.61
C PHE A 461 11.23 -0.05 28.28
N SER A 462 12.47 0.47 28.32
CA SER A 462 12.79 1.88 28.07
C SER A 462 14.10 2.02 27.28
N GLY A 463 14.46 3.25 26.89
CA GLY A 463 15.70 3.54 26.16
C GLY A 463 15.50 3.63 24.65
N GLY A 464 16.60 3.62 23.89
CA GLY A 464 16.56 3.68 22.42
C GLY A 464 15.84 4.90 21.83
N GLY A 465 15.76 6.00 22.57
CA GLY A 465 15.10 7.23 22.12
C GLY A 465 13.56 7.15 22.11
N LEU A 466 12.96 6.27 22.92
CA LEU A 466 11.50 6.24 23.11
C LEU A 466 11.02 7.63 23.58
N ALA A 467 10.19 8.28 22.77
CA ALA A 467 9.65 9.60 23.00
C ALA A 467 8.24 9.71 22.40
N ARG A 468 7.23 9.77 23.26
CA ARG A 468 5.82 9.77 22.84
C ARG A 468 5.56 8.64 21.81
N PRO A 469 5.86 7.36 22.17
CA PRO A 469 5.70 6.22 21.26
C PRO A 469 4.23 6.04 20.90
N LEU A 470 3.96 5.86 19.60
CA LEU A 470 2.64 5.63 19.05
C LEU A 470 2.55 4.21 18.49
N GLY A 471 2.67 4.03 17.18
CA GLY A 471 2.59 2.73 16.54
C GLY A 471 3.71 1.78 16.92
N ILE A 472 3.41 0.48 16.92
CA ILE A 472 4.35 -0.59 17.16
C ILE A 472 4.12 -1.72 16.15
N ALA A 473 5.21 -2.31 15.65
CA ALA A 473 5.17 -3.48 14.76
C ALA A 473 6.20 -4.50 15.20
N THR A 474 5.92 -5.78 15.01
CA THR A 474 6.86 -6.86 15.28
C THR A 474 7.42 -7.43 13.98
N ASP A 475 8.67 -7.87 13.97
CA ASP A 475 9.25 -8.62 12.86
C ASP A 475 9.33 -10.13 13.16
N ARG A 476 9.77 -10.91 12.17
CA ARG A 476 9.87 -12.37 12.29
C ARG A 476 10.89 -12.85 13.32
N GLN A 477 11.82 -12.00 13.71
CA GLN A 477 12.84 -12.24 14.72
C GLN A 477 12.32 -11.96 16.14
N GLY A 478 11.07 -11.47 16.26
CA GLY A 478 10.48 -11.06 17.53
C GLY A 478 10.99 -9.72 18.03
N THR A 479 11.57 -8.92 17.14
CA THR A 479 11.98 -7.55 17.42
C THR A 479 10.78 -6.62 17.28
N GLN A 480 10.63 -5.71 18.22
CA GLN A 480 9.60 -4.65 18.17
C GLN A 480 10.21 -3.40 17.52
N TRP A 481 9.45 -2.80 16.60
CA TRP A 481 9.77 -1.54 15.96
C TRP A 481 8.73 -0.50 16.35
N ILE A 482 9.15 0.61 16.94
CA ILE A 482 8.27 1.60 17.55
C ILE A 482 8.44 2.95 16.84
N ALA A 483 7.32 3.58 16.48
CA ALA A 483 7.28 4.93 15.93
C ALA A 483 7.23 5.94 17.07
N ASN A 484 8.22 6.82 17.16
CA ASN A 484 8.31 7.87 18.19
C ASN A 484 7.91 9.21 17.60
N SER A 485 6.73 9.70 17.94
CA SER A 485 6.26 11.01 17.47
C SER A 485 7.04 12.18 18.07
N GLY A 486 7.51 12.03 19.31
CA GLY A 486 8.20 13.05 20.09
C GLY A 486 7.30 14.20 20.59
N VAL A 487 6.18 14.44 19.92
CA VAL A 487 5.36 15.66 20.08
C VAL A 487 3.87 15.41 20.24
N VAL A 488 3.37 14.20 19.91
CA VAL A 488 1.94 13.90 19.99
C VAL A 488 1.56 13.62 21.44
N ASP A 489 0.59 14.37 21.95
CA ASP A 489 -0.02 14.15 23.25
C ASP A 489 -1.53 13.94 23.05
N LEU A 490 -2.02 12.79 23.50
CA LEU A 490 -3.42 12.47 23.51
C LEU A 490 -3.94 12.64 24.93
N THR A 491 -4.65 13.74 25.17
CA THR A 491 -5.20 14.03 26.49
C THR A 491 -6.59 13.44 26.65
N CYS A 492 -6.82 12.76 27.76
CA CYS A 492 -8.15 12.31 28.14
C CYS A 492 -9.01 13.48 28.59
N PRO A 493 -10.28 13.53 28.18
CA PRO A 493 -11.18 14.59 28.60
C PRO A 493 -11.47 14.48 30.11
N THR A 494 -11.35 15.59 30.83
CA THR A 494 -11.75 15.68 32.24
C THR A 494 -13.26 15.86 32.41
N THR A 495 -13.95 16.26 31.36
CA THR A 495 -15.41 16.39 31.27
C THR A 495 -15.84 16.07 29.84
N GLY A 496 -16.62 15.06 29.61
CA GLY A 496 -17.37 14.59 28.43
C GLY A 496 -17.26 15.20 27.03
N THR A 497 -16.38 16.13 26.79
CA THR A 497 -16.20 16.83 25.52
C THR A 497 -14.78 16.58 24.96
N GLY A 498 -14.71 15.64 24.04
CA GLY A 498 -13.64 15.41 23.06
C GLY A 498 -12.17 15.47 23.49
N THR A 499 -11.41 14.45 23.12
CA THR A 499 -9.93 14.49 23.19
C THR A 499 -9.40 15.65 22.35
N SER A 500 -8.55 16.47 22.91
CA SER A 500 -7.72 17.37 22.12
C SER A 500 -6.41 16.65 21.77
N ILE A 501 -6.21 16.35 20.49
CA ILE A 501 -4.88 15.97 20.01
C ILE A 501 -4.05 17.25 19.98
N ARG A 502 -3.12 17.38 20.92
CA ARG A 502 -2.15 18.45 20.89
C ARG A 502 -0.89 17.97 20.20
N VAL A 503 -0.69 18.42 18.97
CA VAL A 503 0.62 18.41 18.34
C VAL A 503 1.30 19.69 18.78
N ARG A 504 2.35 19.61 19.58
CA ARG A 504 3.14 20.79 19.96
C ARG A 504 3.82 21.35 18.72
N ALA A 505 3.22 22.38 18.14
CA ALA A 505 3.58 22.94 16.84
C ALA A 505 4.93 23.67 16.81
N ALA A 506 5.54 23.95 17.95
CA ALA A 506 6.71 24.83 18.03
C ALA A 506 8.05 24.15 17.63
N GLU A 507 8.12 22.83 17.70
CA GLU A 507 9.32 22.09 17.32
C GLU A 507 8.86 20.87 16.55
N GLN A 508 9.09 20.86 15.23
CA GLN A 508 8.99 19.61 14.45
C GLN A 508 10.32 18.86 14.62
N PRO A 509 10.52 18.09 15.71
CA PRO A 509 11.70 17.26 15.80
C PRO A 509 11.62 16.23 14.67
N ALA A 510 12.72 15.99 14.02
CA ALA A 510 12.88 14.82 13.19
C ALA A 510 12.47 13.63 14.07
N GLY A 511 11.34 12.99 13.74
CA GLY A 511 10.88 11.82 14.48
C GLY A 511 11.93 10.71 14.47
N SER A 512 11.78 9.73 15.32
CA SER A 512 12.67 8.55 15.37
C SER A 512 11.86 7.24 15.35
N ILE A 513 12.55 6.15 15.09
CA ILE A 513 12.04 4.82 15.38
C ILE A 513 12.96 4.14 16.41
N THR A 514 12.39 3.30 17.25
CA THR A 514 13.15 2.47 18.19
C THR A 514 13.03 1.01 17.79
N ARG A 515 14.15 0.31 17.72
CA ARG A 515 14.26 -1.15 17.66
C ARG A 515 14.41 -1.68 19.07
N LEU A 516 13.48 -2.52 19.52
CA LEU A 516 13.50 -3.17 20.83
C LEU A 516 13.55 -4.68 20.61
N THR A 517 14.64 -5.33 21.02
CA THR A 517 14.77 -6.79 20.91
C THR A 517 13.97 -7.50 22.01
N ALA A 518 13.67 -8.79 21.82
CA ALA A 518 13.02 -9.61 22.84
C ALA A 518 13.80 -9.69 24.17
N ALA A 519 15.13 -9.46 24.12
CA ALA A 519 15.98 -9.37 25.31
C ALA A 519 15.94 -8.00 26.02
N GLY A 520 15.14 -7.04 25.52
CA GLY A 520 15.00 -5.72 26.12
C GLY A 520 16.03 -4.67 25.64
N HIS A 521 16.91 -5.01 24.70
CA HIS A 521 17.87 -4.02 24.17
C HIS A 521 17.17 -3.07 23.19
N ALA A 522 17.23 -1.77 23.49
CA ALA A 522 16.62 -0.72 22.71
C ALA A 522 17.66 0.11 21.96
N THR A 523 17.44 0.39 20.68
CA THR A 523 18.30 1.22 19.82
C THR A 523 17.46 2.15 18.98
N GLY A 524 17.80 3.47 18.98
CA GLY A 524 17.10 4.48 18.22
C GLY A 524 17.70 4.73 16.85
N PHE A 525 16.85 5.08 15.87
CA PHE A 525 17.26 5.43 14.50
C PHE A 525 16.45 6.64 14.02
N SER A 526 17.05 7.42 13.11
CA SER A 526 16.46 8.63 12.53
C SER A 526 16.77 8.73 11.04
N GLY A 527 16.28 9.78 10.39
CA GLY A 527 16.49 10.00 8.95
C GLY A 527 15.39 9.41 8.10
N GLY A 528 15.67 9.13 6.82
CA GLY A 528 14.72 8.52 5.88
C GLY A 528 13.41 9.31 5.70
N GLY A 529 13.40 10.61 6.02
CA GLY A 529 12.22 11.48 5.91
C GLY A 529 11.23 11.38 7.07
N LEU A 530 11.61 10.82 8.21
CA LEU A 530 10.76 10.77 9.39
C LEU A 530 10.32 12.18 9.81
N THR A 531 9.02 12.35 10.07
CA THR A 531 8.42 13.57 10.58
C THR A 531 7.09 13.24 11.27
N VAL A 532 7.06 13.41 12.59
CA VAL A 532 5.95 12.99 13.44
C VAL A 532 5.46 11.59 13.06
N PRO A 533 6.32 10.55 13.15
CA PRO A 533 5.93 9.18 12.83
C PRO A 533 4.76 8.74 13.71
N TRP A 534 3.79 8.05 13.09
CA TRP A 534 2.57 7.60 13.77
C TRP A 534 2.42 6.09 13.68
N GLY A 535 1.96 5.58 12.55
CA GLY A 535 1.84 4.15 12.28
C GLY A 535 3.14 3.56 11.77
N ILE A 536 3.37 2.30 12.05
CA ILE A 536 4.54 1.54 11.64
C ILE A 536 4.13 0.11 11.29
N ALA A 537 4.73 -0.46 10.26
CA ALA A 537 4.48 -1.84 9.84
C ALA A 537 5.77 -2.49 9.36
N THR A 538 5.86 -3.81 9.47
CA THR A 538 6.95 -4.60 8.89
C THR A 538 6.44 -5.41 7.70
N ASP A 539 7.24 -5.47 6.63
CA ASP A 539 6.90 -6.23 5.43
C ASP A 539 7.33 -7.70 5.53
N GLY A 540 7.05 -8.49 4.51
CA GLY A 540 7.37 -9.92 4.45
C GLY A 540 8.89 -10.24 4.49
N ASP A 541 9.77 -9.27 4.27
CA ASP A 541 11.21 -9.36 4.45
C ASP A 541 11.67 -8.85 5.83
N GLY A 542 10.76 -8.27 6.59
CA GLY A 542 11.00 -7.66 7.88
C GLY A 542 11.52 -6.22 7.80
N ASN A 543 11.47 -5.58 6.63
CA ASN A 543 11.78 -4.15 6.51
C ASN A 543 10.66 -3.30 7.08
N VAL A 544 11.01 -2.11 7.56
CA VAL A 544 10.14 -1.27 8.37
C VAL A 544 9.61 -0.10 7.56
N TRP A 545 8.29 0.05 7.53
CA TRP A 545 7.58 1.13 6.85
C TRP A 545 6.87 2.02 7.86
N VAL A 546 6.99 3.34 7.71
CA VAL A 546 6.49 4.32 8.70
C VAL A 546 5.60 5.35 8.04
N ALA A 547 4.40 5.52 8.56
CA ALA A 547 3.48 6.60 8.20
C ALA A 547 3.90 7.88 8.94
N ASN A 548 4.07 8.97 8.20
CA ASN A 548 4.45 10.26 8.75
C ASN A 548 3.23 11.17 8.84
N PHE A 549 2.80 11.48 10.06
CA PHE A 549 1.71 12.44 10.30
C PHE A 549 2.13 13.88 9.99
N GLY A 550 3.41 14.18 10.14
CA GLY A 550 3.97 15.53 9.91
C GLY A 550 4.23 15.89 8.45
N GLY A 551 3.88 15.01 7.45
CA GLY A 551 4.13 15.34 6.05
C GLY A 551 3.63 14.29 5.07
N GLN A 552 3.55 14.69 3.80
CA GLN A 552 3.07 13.87 2.68
C GLN A 552 4.13 12.87 2.21
N ARG A 553 4.60 11.99 3.10
CA ARG A 553 5.67 11.03 2.79
C ARG A 553 5.58 9.77 3.63
N VAL A 554 6.26 8.74 3.16
CA VAL A 554 6.44 7.46 3.85
C VAL A 554 7.93 7.26 4.06
N SER A 555 8.32 6.71 5.21
CA SER A 555 9.71 6.33 5.48
C SER A 555 9.88 4.81 5.42
N HIS A 556 11.06 4.35 4.98
CA HIS A 556 11.37 2.95 4.82
C HIS A 556 12.77 2.67 5.38
N PHE A 557 12.88 1.66 6.24
CA PHE A 557 14.12 1.30 6.94
C PHE A 557 14.44 -0.18 6.79
N CYS A 558 15.72 -0.49 6.84
CA CYS A 558 16.19 -1.86 6.91
C CYS A 558 15.78 -2.49 8.26
N GLY A 559 15.12 -3.62 8.21
CA GLY A 559 14.71 -4.36 9.39
C GLY A 559 15.83 -5.22 10.00
N SER A 560 15.46 -6.18 10.84
CA SER A 560 16.44 -7.01 11.57
C SER A 560 17.23 -8.00 10.71
N THR A 561 16.91 -8.10 9.41
CA THR A 561 17.59 -9.02 8.46
C THR A 561 18.30 -8.20 7.36
N PRO A 562 19.55 -7.72 7.58
CA PRO A 562 20.22 -6.82 6.63
C PRO A 562 20.49 -7.44 5.25
N THR A 563 20.52 -8.76 5.14
CA THR A 563 20.64 -9.46 3.84
C THR A 563 19.42 -9.31 2.94
N ARG A 564 18.31 -8.80 3.49
CA ARG A 564 17.06 -8.47 2.77
C ARG A 564 16.99 -6.99 2.39
N CYS A 565 17.94 -6.20 2.84
CA CYS A 565 18.02 -4.77 2.53
C CYS A 565 18.90 -4.52 1.30
N PRO A 566 18.87 -3.32 0.71
CA PRO A 566 19.83 -2.93 -0.31
C PRO A 566 21.28 -3.05 0.19
N ALA A 567 22.18 -3.39 -0.70
CA ALA A 567 23.60 -3.56 -0.35
C ALA A 567 24.15 -2.29 0.32
N GLY A 568 24.86 -2.47 1.44
CA GLY A 568 25.44 -1.38 2.22
C GLY A 568 24.50 -0.73 3.23
N VAL A 569 23.23 -1.15 3.30
CA VAL A 569 22.27 -0.64 4.28
C VAL A 569 22.19 -1.60 5.47
N GLY A 570 22.58 -1.14 6.65
CA GLY A 570 22.54 -1.91 7.89
C GLY A 570 21.18 -1.86 8.60
N VAL A 571 21.05 -2.69 9.64
CA VAL A 571 19.82 -2.74 10.47
C VAL A 571 19.45 -1.35 11.00
N GLY A 572 18.20 -0.95 10.83
CA GLY A 572 17.68 0.34 11.28
C GLY A 572 18.10 1.54 10.44
N GLN A 573 18.95 1.34 9.44
CA GLN A 573 19.34 2.42 8.52
C GLN A 573 18.24 2.69 7.49
N PRO A 574 18.03 3.96 7.08
CA PRO A 574 17.01 4.31 6.11
C PRO A 574 17.31 3.73 4.72
N ILE A 575 16.31 3.15 4.09
CA ILE A 575 16.28 2.76 2.68
C ILE A 575 15.69 3.92 1.85
N SER A 576 14.69 4.62 2.40
CA SER A 576 14.16 5.83 1.77
C SER A 576 15.16 6.98 1.84
N PRO A 577 15.15 7.92 0.88
CA PRO A 577 16.00 9.10 0.91
C PRO A 577 15.66 10.00 2.11
N SER A 578 16.50 11.02 2.36
CA SER A 578 16.29 11.98 3.45
C SER A 578 14.94 12.71 3.37
N THR A 579 14.36 12.79 2.18
CA THR A 579 13.01 13.34 1.95
C THR A 579 11.89 12.34 2.22
N GLY A 580 12.19 11.08 2.54
CA GLY A 580 11.24 9.98 2.51
C GLY A 580 10.81 9.64 1.09
N TYR A 581 9.71 8.91 0.96
CA TYR A 581 9.00 8.66 -0.29
C TYR A 581 7.81 9.64 -0.39
N PRO A 582 7.98 10.80 -1.05
CA PRO A 582 6.94 11.82 -1.14
C PRO A 582 5.88 11.43 -2.15
N PHE A 583 4.63 11.73 -1.83
CA PHE A 583 3.50 11.63 -2.76
C PHE A 583 2.45 12.68 -2.39
N ASN A 584 2.08 13.52 -3.35
CA ASN A 584 1.15 14.64 -3.14
C ASN A 584 -0.32 14.23 -2.94
N GLY A 585 -0.65 12.95 -3.05
CA GLY A 585 -1.95 12.38 -2.66
C GLY A 585 -2.04 11.98 -1.19
N LEU A 586 -0.91 11.93 -0.48
CA LEU A 586 -0.87 11.70 0.96
C LEU A 586 -1.32 12.96 1.72
N GLN A 587 -1.86 12.73 2.90
CA GLN A 587 -2.20 13.76 3.87
C GLN A 587 -1.55 13.43 5.21
N ARG A 588 -2.13 13.83 6.34
CA ARG A 588 -1.64 13.42 7.66
C ARG A 588 -1.98 11.96 7.91
N ASN A 589 -1.01 11.08 7.66
CA ASN A 589 -1.21 9.64 7.71
C ASN A 589 -1.07 9.12 9.14
N THR A 590 -2.00 8.25 9.55
CA THR A 590 -1.92 7.54 10.83
C THR A 590 -1.71 6.04 10.64
N GLY A 591 -2.59 5.36 9.92
CA GLY A 591 -2.48 3.93 9.66
C GLY A 591 -1.57 3.58 8.49
N ILE A 592 -0.81 2.50 8.62
CA ILE A 592 0.00 1.89 7.55
C ILE A 592 -0.02 0.38 7.69
N ASN A 593 -0.15 -0.34 6.59
CA ASN A 593 -0.03 -1.79 6.57
C ASN A 593 0.37 -2.29 5.16
N ILE A 594 0.84 -3.52 5.03
CA ILE A 594 1.28 -4.12 3.76
C ILE A 594 0.36 -5.30 3.42
N ASP A 595 -0.12 -5.35 2.17
CA ASP A 595 -1.00 -6.42 1.70
C ASP A 595 -0.25 -7.65 1.16
N ALA A 596 -1.01 -8.68 0.80
CA ALA A 596 -0.48 -9.91 0.21
C ALA A 596 0.10 -9.73 -1.20
N SER A 597 -0.13 -8.59 -1.83
CA SER A 597 0.44 -8.22 -3.14
C SER A 597 1.75 -7.43 -3.03
N GLY A 598 2.10 -6.98 -1.81
CA GLY A 598 3.26 -6.13 -1.57
C GLY A 598 2.99 -4.65 -1.84
N ASN A 599 1.74 -4.23 -1.78
CA ASN A 599 1.40 -2.82 -1.76
C ASN A 599 1.49 -2.27 -0.33
N VAL A 600 2.04 -1.08 -0.17
CA VAL A 600 2.03 -0.35 1.11
C VAL A 600 0.80 0.54 1.15
N TRP A 601 -0.08 0.29 2.09
CA TRP A 601 -1.33 1.02 2.25
C TRP A 601 -1.27 2.00 3.41
N LEU A 602 -1.81 3.21 3.17
CA LEU A 602 -1.84 4.30 4.15
C LEU A 602 -3.26 4.85 4.30
N ALA A 603 -3.60 5.22 5.52
CA ALA A 603 -4.84 5.92 5.85
C ALA A 603 -4.58 7.42 5.96
N ASN A 604 -5.19 8.21 5.08
CA ASN A 604 -5.18 9.67 5.16
C ASN A 604 -6.15 10.12 6.26
N ASN A 605 -5.64 10.36 7.47
CA ASN A 605 -6.50 10.62 8.62
C ASN A 605 -6.97 12.07 8.71
N TRP A 606 -6.06 13.06 8.57
CA TRP A 606 -6.39 14.48 8.62
C TRP A 606 -5.96 15.22 7.37
N LYS A 607 -6.64 16.34 7.05
CA LYS A 607 -6.23 17.23 5.97
C LYS A 607 -4.92 17.94 6.28
N GLU A 608 -4.14 18.20 5.25
CA GLU A 608 -2.87 18.91 5.36
C GLU A 608 -3.09 20.41 5.51
N THR A 609 -4.11 20.99 4.86
CA THR A 609 -4.34 22.42 4.80
C THR A 609 -5.81 22.81 4.90
N PRO A 610 -6.13 24.02 5.32
CA PRO A 610 -5.43 24.96 6.23
C PRO A 610 -5.62 24.52 7.65
N PRO A 611 -4.92 25.16 8.61
CA PRO A 611 -4.32 24.50 9.76
C PRO A 611 -5.08 23.28 10.16
N PRO A 612 -4.47 22.24 10.69
CA PRO A 612 -4.99 20.86 10.69
C PRO A 612 -6.46 20.87 11.11
N ALA A 613 -7.28 21.30 10.17
CA ALA A 613 -8.70 21.31 10.37
C ALA A 613 -9.07 19.86 10.26
N ASN A 614 -9.27 19.27 11.40
CA ASN A 614 -10.11 18.17 11.48
C ASN A 614 -11.51 18.63 11.06
N PRO A 615 -12.22 17.93 10.28
CA PRO A 615 -12.06 16.56 9.83
C PRO A 615 -11.50 16.46 8.42
N GLY A 616 -10.90 15.50 8.21
CA GLY A 616 -11.10 14.88 7.16
C GLY A 616 -10.12 14.43 6.16
N GLY A 617 -9.20 13.54 6.43
CA GLY A 617 -8.55 12.76 5.39
C GLY A 617 -9.57 12.03 4.51
N ASP A 618 -9.30 11.96 3.23
CA ASP A 618 -10.27 11.65 2.19
C ASP A 618 -9.96 10.35 1.44
N GLY A 619 -9.38 9.37 2.09
CA GLY A 619 -9.19 8.09 1.43
C GLY A 619 -8.00 7.27 1.89
N LEU A 620 -7.77 6.20 1.17
CA LEU A 620 -6.67 5.28 1.34
C LEU A 620 -5.70 5.42 0.17
N VAL A 621 -4.41 5.28 0.42
CA VAL A 621 -3.37 5.34 -0.61
C VAL A 621 -2.61 4.03 -0.63
N ALA A 622 -2.44 3.42 -1.82
CA ALA A 622 -1.61 2.24 -2.03
C ALA A 622 -0.37 2.61 -2.84
N LEU A 623 0.83 2.38 -2.31
CA LEU A 623 2.08 2.37 -3.06
C LEU A 623 2.23 1.00 -3.71
N VAL A 624 2.07 0.94 -5.03
CA VAL A 624 1.92 -0.32 -5.76
C VAL A 624 3.24 -1.08 -5.85
N GLY A 625 3.26 -2.31 -5.37
CA GLY A 625 4.37 -3.27 -5.52
C GLY A 625 5.66 -2.91 -4.79
N ALA A 626 5.64 -1.95 -3.85
CA ALA A 626 6.83 -1.37 -3.23
C ALA A 626 7.44 -2.23 -2.10
N ALA A 627 6.65 -3.07 -1.44
CA ALA A 627 7.06 -3.85 -0.27
C ALA A 627 7.05 -5.36 -0.54
N SER A 628 7.71 -6.12 0.32
CA SER A 628 7.58 -7.59 0.30
C SER A 628 6.19 -8.01 0.79
N PRO A 629 5.49 -8.93 0.08
CA PRO A 629 4.13 -9.36 0.42
C PRO A 629 4.01 -9.92 1.84
N VAL A 630 2.86 -9.66 2.47
CA VAL A 630 2.52 -10.16 3.81
C VAL A 630 1.28 -11.04 3.73
N ARG A 631 1.35 -12.22 4.36
CA ARG A 631 0.20 -13.13 4.47
C ARG A 631 -0.93 -12.48 5.26
N MET A 632 -2.16 -12.58 4.74
CA MET A 632 -3.35 -12.01 5.36
C MET A 632 -4.36 -13.08 5.82
N PRO A 633 -5.15 -12.81 6.86
CA PRO A 633 -5.06 -11.65 7.76
C PRO A 633 -3.76 -11.65 8.57
N LEU A 634 -3.31 -10.45 8.99
CA LEU A 634 -2.13 -10.32 9.82
C LEU A 634 -2.45 -10.73 11.27
N ILE A 635 -1.94 -11.87 11.68
CA ILE A 635 -2.06 -12.38 13.04
C ILE A 635 -0.65 -12.76 13.50
N GLY A 636 -0.13 -11.99 14.47
CA GLY A 636 1.27 -12.10 14.87
C GLY A 636 2.24 -11.48 13.87
N PRO A 637 3.53 -11.86 13.87
CA PRO A 637 4.54 -11.28 12.98
C PRO A 637 4.23 -11.53 11.51
N PRO A 638 4.56 -10.57 10.61
CA PRO A 638 4.33 -10.72 9.19
C PRO A 638 5.11 -11.90 8.62
N GLN A 639 4.46 -12.65 7.76
CA GLN A 639 5.02 -13.79 7.04
C GLN A 639 4.80 -13.57 5.54
N ARG A 640 5.74 -14.01 4.72
CA ARG A 640 5.49 -14.10 3.27
C ARG A 640 4.39 -15.12 3.00
N PRO A 641 3.51 -14.85 2.02
CA PRO A 641 2.51 -15.82 1.58
C PRO A 641 3.12 -17.11 1.04
#